data_a443c2ea5773849554e6b1b3b5ba19c4
#
_entry.id   a443c2ea5773849554e6b1b3b5ba19c4
#
_cell.length_a   1.000
_cell.length_b   1.000
_cell.length_c   1.000
_cell.angle_alpha   90.00
_cell.angle_beta   90.00
_cell.angle_gamma   90.00
#
_symmetry.space_group_name_H-M   'P 1'
#
loop_
_entity.id
_entity.type
_entity.pdbx_description
1 polymer ?
#
loop_
_entity_poly.entity_id
_entity_poly.type
_entity_poly.pdbx_seq_one_letter_code
_entity_poly.pdbx_strand_id
1 'polypeptide(L)'
;MKLKLFVSTMLLLLGSVFAKSYTKADIAVNGIQMGHMDEDLANEFSIQFNFTNNEDTFKKWQLGFYMPIPFYSLAAQNVNQNLRMQICDAGGRCTNLRYAKADSITDKDLSQAYLTVLEPISNFPLEEDKSYYIRLSHNNQGMPANISSFPQSLFLINTAKAADIPKIYTINTEISNYSIIGYNQEKVDGVLKNSIQNNWNSSLPANPDELKIVPTPVLVGQAIDNGYVFPKKLVIHNQLNSDNEMLQNWVAIMKEDFDKKVTLDNDATARDGIIITEITTPKAVNNNPEGYRITITANNIIIETMTNTGAYYALQTLRQLWYQNREKLPSMSVVDYPRFKYRGILLDVARHYFSFDEIKQLIDVMAASKLNTLHLHLSDDEAFRLQVPSLPLLSSSGATRGLGQQIGATMLVQNNLDTTNRTQYEYPVANTVYTGSYSPEDIKNLIAYANQNQITVIPEIDIPGHARSIIKAMPEVMIDHNDNSQYMSVQGYTDDVLPVCTYNSDISIGPEFTQTMNTLVNDIAKQFNGQTTIYAINNEISVAGDEVSKNAWSNDTSCRNEWSNLSALAKSQLFLERLANNNSDLLISGWQQLVQNSDGSFNKEIIGSGQTGHIWVWDPSSSGVKNAALLASKNYPTVLAFADKTYFDLAYTPSMYEYGFVWAGNNSGTYTALSSIVSANQTISQTKNQQNILGLEGALWSENLASTDHLFYMALPKLTGLAEAAWSPQHTTAKANQVNWQSLANRLGCGSNGFLSYLNSLYQINYRGYPNGIHKEIPDEICSKNGVVTANLKK
;
A
#
# COMPACT_ATOMS: atom_id res chain seq x y z
N MET A 1 20.12 -14.30 -46.65
CA MET A 1 20.10 -12.81 -46.47
C MET A 1 18.82 -12.14 -46.96
N LYS A 2 18.07 -12.68 -47.90
CA LYS A 2 16.79 -12.09 -48.37
C LYS A 2 15.55 -12.39 -47.46
N LEU A 3 15.61 -13.42 -46.63
CA LEU A 3 14.50 -13.79 -45.74
C LEU A 3 14.46 -12.94 -44.45
N LYS A 4 15.63 -12.46 -43.94
CA LYS A 4 15.69 -11.56 -42.79
C LYS A 4 15.23 -10.12 -43.07
N LEU A 5 15.34 -9.68 -44.31
CA LEU A 5 14.87 -8.35 -44.72
C LEU A 5 13.35 -8.28 -44.86
N PHE A 6 12.70 -9.42 -45.22
CA PHE A 6 11.24 -9.47 -45.38
C PHE A 6 10.51 -9.50 -44.01
N VAL A 7 11.06 -10.18 -43.03
CA VAL A 7 10.51 -10.23 -41.67
C VAL A 7 10.69 -8.89 -40.95
N SER A 8 11.82 -8.21 -41.17
CA SER A 8 12.06 -6.88 -40.58
C SER A 8 11.17 -5.79 -41.18
N THR A 9 10.87 -5.89 -42.48
CA THR A 9 9.97 -4.93 -43.18
C THR A 9 8.50 -5.20 -42.83
N MET A 10 8.13 -6.46 -42.55
CA MET A 10 6.75 -6.82 -42.14
C MET A 10 6.48 -6.48 -40.69
N LEU A 11 7.50 -6.56 -39.80
CA LEU A 11 7.41 -6.06 -38.41
C LEU A 11 7.38 -4.53 -38.32
N LEU A 12 8.07 -3.82 -39.24
CA LEU A 12 7.99 -2.36 -39.34
C LEU A 12 6.65 -1.89 -39.94
N LEU A 13 6.01 -2.67 -40.78
CA LEU A 13 4.67 -2.36 -41.34
C LEU A 13 3.54 -2.71 -40.36
N LEU A 14 3.71 -3.68 -39.46
CA LEU A 14 2.75 -3.95 -38.38
C LEU A 14 2.88 -2.95 -37.22
N GLY A 15 4.08 -2.37 -37.01
CA GLY A 15 4.29 -1.30 -36.03
C GLY A 15 3.75 0.08 -36.44
N SER A 16 3.48 0.31 -37.73
CA SER A 16 3.00 1.61 -38.21
C SER A 16 1.47 1.71 -38.39
N VAL A 17 0.74 0.61 -38.18
CA VAL A 17 -0.74 0.61 -38.32
C VAL A 17 -1.43 0.97 -36.99
N PHE A 18 -0.74 0.91 -35.85
CA PHE A 18 -1.28 1.20 -34.52
C PHE A 18 -0.82 2.51 -33.89
N ALA A 19 0.05 3.26 -34.53
CA ALA A 19 0.41 4.59 -34.05
C ALA A 19 -0.48 5.66 -34.68
N LYS A 20 -1.79 5.65 -34.37
CA LYS A 20 -2.54 6.91 -34.45
C LYS A 20 -1.99 7.78 -33.32
N SER A 21 -1.19 8.77 -33.67
CA SER A 21 -0.76 9.81 -32.76
C SER A 21 -2.00 10.55 -32.25
N TYR A 22 -2.33 10.30 -30.98
CA TYR A 22 -3.26 11.16 -30.27
C TYR A 22 -2.50 12.48 -30.05
N THR A 23 -2.97 13.53 -30.68
CA THR A 23 -2.51 14.88 -30.36
C THR A 23 -2.86 15.12 -28.89
N LYS A 24 -1.86 15.25 -28.00
CA LYS A 24 -2.06 15.82 -26.69
C LYS A 24 -2.66 17.20 -26.92
N ALA A 25 -3.89 17.41 -26.48
CA ALA A 25 -4.39 18.76 -26.35
C ALA A 25 -3.63 19.36 -25.18
N ASP A 26 -2.77 20.31 -25.43
CA ASP A 26 -2.19 21.15 -24.38
C ASP A 26 -3.27 22.12 -23.89
N ILE A 27 -4.27 21.60 -23.21
CA ILE A 27 -5.24 22.42 -22.50
C ILE A 27 -4.56 22.81 -21.20
N ALA A 28 -4.09 24.05 -21.10
CA ALA A 28 -3.51 24.58 -19.90
C ALA A 28 -4.62 24.79 -18.85
N VAL A 29 -4.58 24.06 -17.77
CA VAL A 29 -5.39 24.38 -16.59
C VAL A 29 -4.69 25.50 -15.84
N ASN A 30 -5.25 26.69 -15.90
CA ASN A 30 -4.66 27.90 -15.29
C ASN A 30 -4.95 28.05 -13.78
N GLY A 31 -5.31 26.97 -13.10
CA GLY A 31 -5.51 26.95 -11.66
C GLY A 31 -6.83 26.31 -11.24
N ILE A 32 -6.79 25.65 -10.08
CA ILE A 32 -7.98 25.19 -9.37
C ILE A 32 -8.17 26.13 -8.20
N GLN A 33 -9.32 26.78 -8.15
CA GLN A 33 -9.72 27.64 -7.05
C GLN A 33 -10.68 26.87 -6.17
N MET A 34 -10.33 26.65 -4.92
CA MET A 34 -11.22 26.06 -3.92
C MET A 34 -11.86 27.14 -3.04
N GLY A 35 -13.16 27.00 -2.82
CA GLY A 35 -13.88 27.84 -1.89
C GLY A 35 -13.58 27.47 -0.45
N HIS A 36 -13.55 28.44 0.33
CA HIS A 36 -13.33 28.74 1.72
C HIS A 36 -13.51 27.64 2.79
N MET A 37 -12.52 27.59 3.68
CA MET A 37 -12.64 27.04 5.04
C MET A 37 -12.78 28.17 6.07
N ASP A 38 -13.76 29.06 5.93
CA ASP A 38 -14.10 29.96 7.00
C ASP A 38 -15.22 29.36 7.85
N GLU A 39 -15.10 29.45 9.16
CA GLU A 39 -16.09 28.89 10.11
C GLU A 39 -17.50 29.48 9.90
N ASP A 40 -17.59 30.67 9.27
CA ASP A 40 -18.86 31.34 8.95
C ASP A 40 -19.46 30.96 7.59
N LEU A 41 -18.73 30.28 6.70
CA LEU A 41 -19.17 29.75 5.40
C LEU A 41 -19.14 28.21 5.32
N ALA A 42 -19.32 27.58 6.46
CA ALA A 42 -19.20 26.12 6.65
C ALA A 42 -20.11 25.24 5.77
N ASN A 43 -20.87 25.81 4.84
CA ASN A 43 -21.91 25.12 4.11
C ASN A 43 -21.75 25.08 2.60
N GLU A 44 -20.74 25.69 2.00
CA GLU A 44 -20.53 25.61 0.54
C GLU A 44 -19.08 25.30 0.19
N PHE A 45 -18.90 24.17 -0.47
CA PHE A 45 -17.65 23.76 -1.08
C PHE A 45 -17.68 24.01 -2.59
N SER A 46 -16.64 24.61 -3.16
CA SER A 46 -16.56 24.90 -4.59
C SER A 46 -15.15 24.59 -5.13
N ILE A 47 -15.09 23.80 -6.20
CA ILE A 47 -13.89 23.60 -7.01
C ILE A 47 -14.09 24.31 -8.35
N GLN A 48 -13.12 25.11 -8.79
CA GLN A 48 -13.13 25.75 -10.08
C GLN A 48 -11.91 25.34 -10.90
N PHE A 49 -12.16 24.84 -12.10
CA PHE A 49 -11.13 24.52 -13.09
C PHE A 49 -11.16 25.58 -14.18
N ASN A 50 -10.02 26.18 -14.48
CA ASN A 50 -9.87 27.06 -15.64
C ASN A 50 -9.06 26.32 -16.72
N PHE A 51 -9.53 26.35 -17.94
CA PHE A 51 -8.80 25.77 -19.08
C PHE A 51 -9.05 26.56 -20.36
N THR A 52 -8.13 26.44 -21.31
CA THR A 52 -8.28 27.00 -22.65
C THR A 52 -8.40 25.86 -23.64
N ASN A 53 -9.36 25.91 -24.53
CA ASN A 53 -9.47 24.94 -25.62
C ASN A 53 -8.55 25.35 -26.76
N ASN A 54 -7.38 24.71 -26.87
CA ASN A 54 -6.39 24.95 -27.92
C ASN A 54 -6.63 24.02 -29.14
N GLU A 55 -7.74 23.34 -29.20
CA GLU A 55 -8.12 22.41 -30.25
C GLU A 55 -9.29 22.96 -31.04
N ASP A 56 -9.68 22.25 -32.11
CA ASP A 56 -10.86 22.59 -32.90
C ASP A 56 -12.11 22.76 -32.02
N THR A 57 -13.06 23.54 -32.47
CA THR A 57 -14.34 23.75 -31.78
C THR A 57 -15.10 22.47 -31.50
N PHE A 58 -15.37 22.16 -30.25
CA PHE A 58 -16.18 21.03 -29.82
C PHE A 58 -17.66 21.44 -29.76
N LYS A 59 -18.45 20.99 -30.72
CA LYS A 59 -19.90 21.28 -30.76
C LYS A 59 -20.68 20.46 -29.74
N LYS A 60 -20.24 19.24 -29.46
CA LYS A 60 -20.75 18.35 -28.43
C LYS A 60 -19.57 17.72 -27.71
N TRP A 61 -19.61 17.70 -26.40
CA TRP A 61 -18.49 17.22 -25.61
C TRP A 61 -18.96 16.71 -24.23
N GLN A 62 -18.12 15.91 -23.61
CA GLN A 62 -18.22 15.47 -22.23
C GLN A 62 -16.91 15.75 -21.50
N LEU A 63 -16.98 16.03 -20.20
CA LEU A 63 -15.84 16.19 -19.32
C LEU A 63 -15.76 15.00 -18.37
N GLY A 64 -14.62 14.33 -18.36
CA GLY A 64 -14.32 13.26 -17.43
C GLY A 64 -13.20 13.63 -16.44
N PHE A 65 -13.27 13.09 -15.23
CA PHE A 65 -12.22 13.18 -14.23
C PHE A 65 -12.33 12.07 -13.18
N TYR A 66 -11.24 11.82 -12.47
CA TYR A 66 -11.18 10.85 -11.38
C TYR A 66 -11.11 11.55 -10.03
N MET A 67 -11.78 10.97 -9.03
CA MET A 67 -11.67 11.35 -7.62
C MET A 67 -11.61 10.09 -6.76
N PRO A 68 -10.69 10.00 -5.79
CA PRO A 68 -10.61 8.83 -4.90
C PRO A 68 -11.85 8.66 -4.01
N ILE A 69 -12.55 9.75 -3.72
CA ILE A 69 -13.87 9.73 -3.09
C ILE A 69 -14.88 10.00 -4.20
N PRO A 70 -15.81 9.10 -4.48
CA PRO A 70 -16.78 9.31 -5.55
C PRO A 70 -17.54 10.60 -5.33
N PHE A 71 -17.48 11.49 -6.31
CA PHE A 71 -18.30 12.71 -6.29
C PHE A 71 -19.79 12.38 -6.21
N TYR A 72 -20.16 11.22 -6.72
CA TYR A 72 -21.50 10.66 -6.68
C TYR A 72 -21.93 10.20 -5.28
N SER A 73 -21.06 9.62 -4.45
CA SER A 73 -21.44 9.18 -3.10
C SER A 73 -21.79 10.36 -2.20
N LEU A 74 -21.18 11.52 -2.44
CA LEU A 74 -21.55 12.79 -1.83
C LEU A 74 -22.89 13.32 -2.40
N ALA A 75 -23.24 12.94 -3.62
CA ALA A 75 -24.42 13.41 -4.33
C ALA A 75 -25.62 12.44 -4.23
N ALA A 76 -25.39 11.13 -4.13
CA ALA A 76 -26.45 10.12 -4.18
C ALA A 76 -27.47 10.20 -3.04
N GLN A 77 -27.09 10.76 -1.89
CA GLN A 77 -27.99 10.96 -0.77
C GLN A 77 -28.91 12.18 -0.94
N ASN A 78 -28.59 13.16 -1.84
CA ASN A 78 -29.39 14.37 -2.07
C ASN A 78 -29.13 15.05 -3.42
N VAL A 79 -29.13 14.30 -4.52
CA VAL A 79 -28.68 14.71 -5.86
C VAL A 79 -29.36 15.98 -6.43
N ASN A 80 -30.55 16.32 -6.00
CA ASN A 80 -31.32 17.35 -6.70
C ASN A 80 -31.30 18.74 -6.06
N GLN A 81 -30.72 18.95 -4.89
CA GLN A 81 -30.87 20.24 -4.18
C GLN A 81 -29.54 20.93 -3.84
N ASN A 82 -28.42 20.23 -3.73
CA ASN A 82 -27.21 20.79 -3.13
C ASN A 82 -25.97 20.81 -4.05
N LEU A 83 -26.00 20.13 -5.19
CA LEU A 83 -24.88 20.08 -6.12
C LEU A 83 -25.11 21.01 -7.31
N ARG A 84 -24.20 21.99 -7.49
CA ARG A 84 -24.17 22.85 -8.67
C ARG A 84 -22.94 22.52 -9.50
N MET A 85 -23.17 22.15 -10.76
CA MET A 85 -22.14 21.88 -11.74
C MET A 85 -22.37 22.81 -12.93
N GLN A 86 -21.42 23.69 -13.20
CA GLN A 86 -21.55 24.68 -14.27
C GLN A 86 -20.25 24.80 -15.06
N ILE A 87 -20.39 25.09 -16.35
CA ILE A 87 -19.31 25.61 -17.18
C ILE A 87 -19.67 27.01 -17.64
N CYS A 88 -18.68 27.91 -17.65
CA CYS A 88 -18.83 29.27 -18.12
C CYS A 88 -17.68 29.63 -19.06
N ASP A 89 -17.95 30.50 -20.04
CA ASP A 89 -16.91 31.15 -20.84
C ASP A 89 -16.35 32.40 -20.11
N ALA A 90 -15.26 32.95 -20.64
CA ALA A 90 -14.65 34.17 -20.12
C ALA A 90 -15.57 35.41 -20.17
N GLY A 91 -16.61 35.39 -21.00
CA GLY A 91 -17.63 36.44 -21.08
C GLY A 91 -18.74 36.30 -20.04
N GLY A 92 -18.75 35.27 -19.21
CA GLY A 92 -19.73 35.00 -18.18
C GLY A 92 -20.99 34.27 -18.67
N ARG A 93 -21.03 33.78 -19.90
CA ARG A 93 -22.09 32.90 -20.37
C ARG A 93 -21.87 31.50 -19.76
N CYS A 94 -22.87 30.98 -19.04
CA CYS A 94 -22.80 29.71 -18.33
C CYS A 94 -23.91 28.74 -18.78
N THR A 95 -23.63 27.43 -18.62
CA THR A 95 -24.64 26.38 -18.64
C THR A 95 -24.39 25.40 -17.49
N ASN A 96 -25.46 24.77 -17.02
CA ASN A 96 -25.32 23.70 -16.04
C ASN A 96 -24.81 22.44 -16.73
N LEU A 97 -24.08 21.66 -15.95
CA LEU A 97 -23.66 20.30 -16.32
C LEU A 97 -24.56 19.28 -15.61
N ARG A 98 -24.66 18.12 -16.21
CA ARG A 98 -25.26 16.91 -15.60
C ARG A 98 -24.34 15.74 -15.79
N TYR A 99 -24.57 14.66 -15.07
CA TYR A 99 -23.93 13.39 -15.39
C TYR A 99 -24.31 12.97 -16.80
N ALA A 100 -23.32 12.54 -17.57
CA ALA A 100 -23.52 12.11 -18.94
C ALA A 100 -24.53 10.94 -18.99
N LYS A 101 -25.56 11.06 -19.83
CA LYS A 101 -26.43 9.93 -20.13
C LYS A 101 -25.68 9.00 -21.04
N ALA A 102 -25.64 7.77 -20.66
CA ALA A 102 -24.91 6.75 -21.37
C ALA A 102 -25.70 6.14 -22.52
N ASP A 103 -25.77 6.82 -23.63
CA ASP A 103 -26.18 6.15 -24.88
C ASP A 103 -25.05 5.34 -25.52
N SER A 104 -23.81 5.44 -25.00
CA SER A 104 -22.63 4.77 -25.56
C SER A 104 -21.65 4.21 -24.54
N ILE A 105 -21.81 4.58 -23.28
CA ILE A 105 -21.09 4.05 -22.13
C ILE A 105 -22.14 3.93 -21.04
N THR A 106 -22.41 2.75 -20.55
CA THR A 106 -23.62 2.50 -19.79
C THR A 106 -23.65 3.19 -18.46
N ASP A 107 -24.86 3.62 -18.05
CA ASP A 107 -25.19 4.54 -16.98
C ASP A 107 -24.54 4.27 -15.62
N LYS A 108 -24.28 3.01 -15.32
CA LYS A 108 -23.84 2.63 -13.96
C LYS A 108 -22.35 2.81 -13.72
N ASP A 109 -21.51 2.68 -14.75
CA ASP A 109 -20.06 2.69 -14.53
C ASP A 109 -19.42 4.07 -14.67
N LEU A 110 -20.07 5.02 -15.33
CA LEU A 110 -19.54 6.38 -15.48
C LEU A 110 -19.85 7.29 -14.29
N SER A 111 -20.83 6.94 -13.49
CA SER A 111 -21.25 7.69 -12.32
C SER A 111 -20.84 7.07 -11.00
N GLN A 112 -20.10 5.94 -11.05
CA GLN A 112 -19.73 5.18 -9.87
C GLN A 112 -18.24 5.27 -9.57
N ALA A 113 -17.93 5.31 -8.29
CA ALA A 113 -16.60 5.33 -7.73
C ALA A 113 -15.73 6.47 -8.28
N TYR A 114 -14.58 6.16 -8.79
CA TYR A 114 -13.53 7.13 -9.06
C TYR A 114 -13.70 7.94 -10.35
N LEU A 115 -14.56 7.50 -11.28
CA LEU A 115 -14.77 8.18 -12.57
C LEU A 115 -16.07 8.98 -12.58
N THR A 116 -15.98 10.26 -12.86
CA THR A 116 -17.12 11.16 -13.09
C THR A 116 -17.07 11.67 -14.53
N VAL A 117 -18.18 11.54 -15.28
CA VAL A 117 -18.32 12.12 -16.61
C VAL A 117 -19.54 13.07 -16.64
N LEU A 118 -19.31 14.30 -17.07
CA LEU A 118 -20.30 15.37 -17.12
C LEU A 118 -20.52 15.85 -18.54
N GLU A 119 -21.76 16.29 -18.87
CA GLU A 119 -22.10 16.91 -20.15
C GLU A 119 -22.97 18.17 -19.94
N PRO A 120 -22.91 19.15 -20.85
CA PRO A 120 -23.73 20.35 -20.74
C PRO A 120 -25.21 20.02 -21.01
N ILE A 121 -26.12 20.59 -20.21
CA ILE A 121 -27.57 20.41 -20.37
C ILE A 121 -28.16 21.18 -21.54
N SER A 122 -27.44 22.17 -22.08
CA SER A 122 -27.83 22.98 -23.24
C SER A 122 -26.67 23.06 -24.23
N ASN A 123 -26.95 23.55 -25.44
CA ASN A 123 -25.91 23.74 -26.44
C ASN A 123 -24.87 24.77 -25.97
N PHE A 124 -23.67 24.28 -25.66
CA PHE A 124 -22.54 25.07 -25.18
C PHE A 124 -21.26 24.57 -25.85
N PRO A 125 -20.93 25.04 -27.06
CA PRO A 125 -19.71 24.62 -27.75
C PRO A 125 -18.48 25.17 -27.04
N LEU A 126 -17.41 24.38 -27.04
CA LEU A 126 -16.05 24.84 -26.66
C LEU A 126 -15.37 25.32 -27.94
N GLU A 127 -15.27 26.63 -28.12
CA GLU A 127 -14.69 27.24 -29.30
C GLU A 127 -13.14 27.19 -29.21
N GLU A 128 -12.49 27.08 -30.36
CA GLU A 128 -11.04 27.12 -30.48
C GLU A 128 -10.46 28.41 -29.86
N ASP A 129 -9.34 28.31 -29.17
CA ASP A 129 -8.60 29.41 -28.51
C ASP A 129 -9.45 30.21 -27.48
N LYS A 130 -10.52 29.61 -26.93
CA LYS A 130 -11.32 30.23 -25.87
C LYS A 130 -11.08 29.58 -24.52
N SER A 131 -11.10 30.44 -23.51
CA SER A 131 -10.96 30.02 -22.11
C SER A 131 -12.32 29.83 -21.45
N TYR A 132 -12.37 28.80 -20.63
CA TYR A 132 -13.54 28.36 -19.88
C TYR A 132 -13.16 28.07 -18.43
N TYR A 133 -14.16 28.14 -17.56
CA TYR A 133 -14.02 27.57 -16.23
C TYR A 133 -15.21 26.68 -15.89
N ILE A 134 -14.92 25.58 -15.21
CA ILE A 134 -15.90 24.67 -14.67
C ILE A 134 -15.95 24.85 -13.18
N ARG A 135 -17.14 25.01 -12.64
CA ARG A 135 -17.37 25.12 -11.19
C ARG A 135 -18.21 23.95 -10.73
N LEU A 136 -17.71 23.24 -9.74
CA LEU A 136 -18.40 22.21 -9.00
C LEU A 136 -18.58 22.71 -7.57
N SER A 137 -19.81 22.86 -7.10
CA SER A 137 -20.08 23.29 -5.72
C SER A 137 -21.14 22.42 -5.06
N HIS A 138 -20.97 22.19 -3.77
CA HIS A 138 -21.86 21.36 -2.96
C HIS A 138 -22.17 22.07 -1.64
N ASN A 139 -23.46 22.10 -1.27
CA ASN A 139 -23.91 22.61 0.03
C ASN A 139 -23.98 21.42 1.01
N ASN A 140 -23.29 21.50 2.11
CA ASN A 140 -23.50 20.61 3.26
C ASN A 140 -22.87 19.22 3.26
N GLN A 141 -21.69 18.94 2.79
CA GLN A 141 -20.92 17.82 3.38
C GLN A 141 -19.66 17.50 2.58
N GLY A 142 -18.59 17.11 3.29
CA GLY A 142 -17.48 16.38 2.71
C GLY A 142 -16.57 17.20 1.81
N MET A 143 -15.88 18.20 2.37
CA MET A 143 -14.73 18.78 1.68
C MET A 143 -13.69 17.71 1.40
N PRO A 144 -13.09 17.67 0.19
CA PRO A 144 -11.82 16.96 0.02
C PRO A 144 -10.82 17.49 1.05
N ALA A 145 -10.29 16.59 1.85
CA ALA A 145 -9.43 16.96 2.96
C ALA A 145 -8.08 17.53 2.49
N ASN A 146 -7.65 17.14 1.28
CA ASN A 146 -6.40 17.59 0.68
C ASN A 146 -6.35 17.27 -0.82
N ILE A 147 -5.22 17.55 -1.47
CA ILE A 147 -5.00 17.37 -2.91
C ILE A 147 -5.22 15.94 -3.40
N SER A 148 -5.06 14.92 -2.56
CA SER A 148 -5.32 13.53 -2.95
C SER A 148 -6.81 13.25 -3.23
N SER A 149 -7.69 14.09 -2.71
CA SER A 149 -9.14 13.98 -2.90
C SER A 149 -9.67 14.89 -4.01
N PHE A 150 -8.81 15.64 -4.71
CA PHE A 150 -9.21 16.53 -5.78
C PHE A 150 -9.45 15.77 -7.09
N PRO A 151 -10.29 16.32 -7.99
CA PRO A 151 -10.42 15.80 -9.34
C PRO A 151 -9.07 15.75 -10.04
N GLN A 152 -8.75 14.59 -10.60
CA GLN A 152 -7.48 14.33 -11.25
C GLN A 152 -7.71 13.75 -12.64
N SER A 153 -6.67 13.74 -13.47
CA SER A 153 -6.73 13.17 -14.81
C SER A 153 -7.92 13.71 -15.62
N LEU A 154 -8.13 15.03 -15.61
CA LEU A 154 -9.20 15.66 -16.37
C LEU A 154 -9.04 15.38 -17.86
N PHE A 155 -10.14 15.09 -18.54
CA PHE A 155 -10.15 14.88 -19.98
C PHE A 155 -11.46 15.34 -20.62
N LEU A 156 -11.41 15.72 -21.89
CA LEU A 156 -12.57 16.04 -22.70
C LEU A 156 -12.81 14.94 -23.75
N ILE A 157 -14.05 14.61 -23.98
CA ILE A 157 -14.49 13.70 -25.03
C ILE A 157 -15.26 14.52 -26.07
N ASN A 158 -14.81 14.50 -27.32
CA ASN A 158 -15.58 15.09 -28.41
C ASN A 158 -16.63 14.07 -28.88
N THR A 159 -17.90 14.33 -28.61
CA THR A 159 -19.03 13.44 -28.96
C THR A 159 -19.77 13.86 -30.23
N ALA A 160 -19.25 14.83 -31.00
CA ALA A 160 -19.93 15.38 -32.16
C ALA A 160 -20.07 14.40 -33.35
N LYS A 161 -19.30 13.32 -33.35
CA LYS A 161 -19.35 12.28 -34.42
C LYS A 161 -19.62 10.92 -33.79
N ALA A 162 -20.88 10.51 -33.82
CA ALA A 162 -21.32 9.25 -33.22
C ALA A 162 -20.82 7.96 -33.96
N ALA A 163 -20.16 8.08 -35.08
CA ALA A 163 -19.65 6.95 -35.87
C ALA A 163 -18.13 6.70 -35.70
N ASP A 164 -17.43 7.63 -35.12
CA ASP A 164 -16.00 7.52 -34.86
C ASP A 164 -15.77 7.32 -33.37
N ILE A 165 -14.77 6.52 -33.07
CA ILE A 165 -14.17 6.41 -31.72
C ILE A 165 -14.03 7.80 -31.10
N PRO A 166 -14.61 8.08 -29.93
CA PRO A 166 -14.52 9.40 -29.30
C PRO A 166 -13.07 9.80 -29.09
N LYS A 167 -12.67 10.93 -29.62
CA LYS A 167 -11.32 11.48 -29.38
C LYS A 167 -11.27 12.04 -27.96
N ILE A 168 -10.33 11.57 -27.15
CA ILE A 168 -10.10 12.03 -25.78
C ILE A 168 -8.95 13.01 -25.76
N TYR A 169 -9.15 14.11 -25.07
CA TYR A 169 -8.18 15.18 -24.87
C TYR A 169 -7.88 15.32 -23.41
N THR A 170 -6.65 15.00 -23.01
CA THR A 170 -6.21 15.14 -21.61
C THR A 170 -5.98 16.59 -21.24
N ILE A 171 -6.46 16.98 -20.07
CA ILE A 171 -6.19 18.29 -19.47
C ILE A 171 -5.05 18.09 -18.48
N ASN A 172 -3.97 18.87 -18.62
CA ASN A 172 -2.84 18.80 -17.68
C ASN A 172 -3.26 19.34 -16.30
N THR A 173 -3.13 18.53 -15.26
CA THR A 173 -3.52 18.83 -13.88
C THR A 173 -2.35 18.70 -12.91
N GLU A 174 -1.19 19.24 -13.24
CA GLU A 174 -0.07 19.24 -12.29
C GLU A 174 -0.43 20.04 -11.01
N ILE A 175 0.07 19.57 -9.86
CA ILE A 175 -0.18 20.17 -8.54
C ILE A 175 0.21 21.65 -8.48
N SER A 176 1.24 22.05 -9.22
CA SER A 176 1.64 23.46 -9.37
C SER A 176 0.53 24.37 -9.91
N ASN A 177 -0.50 23.78 -10.55
CA ASN A 177 -1.63 24.49 -11.12
C ASN A 177 -2.80 24.64 -10.14
N TYR A 178 -2.72 24.07 -8.91
CA TYR A 178 -3.76 24.19 -7.91
C TYR A 178 -3.57 25.46 -7.07
N SER A 179 -4.56 26.31 -7.07
CA SER A 179 -4.64 27.46 -6.19
C SER A 179 -5.84 27.31 -5.27
N ILE A 180 -5.59 27.26 -3.95
CA ILE A 180 -6.62 27.05 -2.94
C ILE A 180 -6.96 28.38 -2.33
N ILE A 181 -8.16 28.92 -2.64
CA ILE A 181 -8.64 30.20 -2.11
C ILE A 181 -9.29 29.97 -0.74
N GLY A 182 -8.98 30.84 0.22
CA GLY A 182 -9.57 30.83 1.55
C GLY A 182 -8.94 29.83 2.53
N TYR A 183 -7.94 29.11 2.11
CA TYR A 183 -7.16 28.24 2.99
C TYR A 183 -6.20 29.07 3.84
N ASN A 184 -6.33 28.98 5.16
CA ASN A 184 -5.45 29.69 6.08
C ASN A 184 -4.25 28.82 6.43
N GLN A 185 -3.20 28.92 5.59
CA GLN A 185 -1.95 28.18 5.78
C GLN A 185 -1.28 28.48 7.13
N GLU A 186 -1.32 29.74 7.59
CA GLU A 186 -0.71 30.11 8.89
C GLU A 186 -1.39 29.42 10.08
N LYS A 187 -2.72 29.30 10.05
CA LYS A 187 -3.47 28.58 11.11
C LYS A 187 -3.09 27.10 11.10
N VAL A 188 -3.02 26.48 9.93
CA VAL A 188 -2.66 25.06 9.77
C VAL A 188 -1.20 24.84 10.18
N ASP A 189 -0.28 25.70 9.76
CA ASP A 189 1.13 25.64 10.15
C ASP A 189 1.29 25.81 11.66
N GLY A 190 0.49 26.66 12.29
CA GLY A 190 0.46 26.83 13.75
C GLY A 190 0.02 25.56 14.47
N VAL A 191 -1.07 24.91 13.99
CA VAL A 191 -1.54 23.62 14.54
C VAL A 191 -0.48 22.53 14.35
N LEU A 192 0.13 22.48 13.17
CA LEU A 192 1.18 21.51 12.85
C LEU A 192 2.41 21.69 13.75
N LYS A 193 2.91 22.91 13.88
CA LYS A 193 4.04 23.25 14.76
C LYS A 193 3.76 22.85 16.21
N ASN A 194 2.56 23.14 16.71
CA ASN A 194 2.17 22.74 18.07
C ASN A 194 2.14 21.21 18.22
N SER A 195 1.62 20.48 17.23
CA SER A 195 1.60 19.02 17.25
C SER A 195 3.02 18.42 17.25
N ILE A 196 3.89 18.91 16.37
CA ILE A 196 5.31 18.50 16.27
C ILE A 196 6.02 18.78 17.61
N GLN A 197 5.84 19.97 18.18
CA GLN A 197 6.44 20.36 19.46
C GLN A 197 5.93 19.51 20.63
N ASN A 198 4.64 19.18 20.64
CA ASN A 198 4.03 18.33 21.67
C ASN A 198 4.57 16.90 21.59
N ASN A 199 4.67 16.33 20.38
CA ASN A 199 5.26 15.01 20.16
C ASN A 199 6.72 14.97 20.60
N TRP A 200 7.49 16.03 20.29
CA TRP A 200 8.88 16.17 20.70
C TRP A 200 9.03 16.25 22.22
N ASN A 201 8.25 17.10 22.87
CA ASN A 201 8.33 17.33 24.32
C ASN A 201 7.83 16.14 25.16
N SER A 202 6.89 15.34 24.61
CA SER A 202 6.36 14.15 25.28
C SER A 202 7.29 12.94 25.20
N SER A 203 8.29 13.00 24.33
CA SER A 203 9.22 11.88 24.12
C SER A 203 10.35 11.87 25.15
N LEU A 204 11.01 10.70 25.28
CA LEU A 204 12.23 10.58 26.06
C LEU A 204 13.37 11.31 25.35
N PRO A 205 14.27 12.00 26.11
CA PRO A 205 15.43 12.67 25.52
C PRO A 205 16.36 11.69 24.81
N ALA A 206 16.86 12.08 23.64
CA ALA A 206 17.89 11.31 22.93
C ALA A 206 19.26 11.47 23.60
N ASN A 207 20.09 10.43 23.51
CA ASN A 207 21.52 10.58 23.71
C ASN A 207 22.13 11.04 22.37
N PRO A 208 22.75 12.24 22.29
CA PRO A 208 23.33 12.74 21.04
C PRO A 208 24.46 11.85 20.49
N ASP A 209 25.13 11.10 21.36
CA ASP A 209 26.25 10.22 21.02
C ASP A 209 25.80 8.77 20.73
N GLU A 210 24.51 8.49 20.68
CA GLU A 210 24.03 7.15 20.33
C GLU A 210 24.37 6.75 18.89
N LEU A 211 24.62 5.45 18.70
CA LEU A 211 24.82 4.90 17.36
C LEU A 211 23.54 5.02 16.51
N LYS A 212 23.71 5.44 15.25
CA LYS A 212 22.61 5.63 14.34
C LYS A 212 22.17 4.33 13.65
N ILE A 213 21.82 3.33 14.47
CA ILE A 213 21.30 2.03 14.01
C ILE A 213 19.77 2.04 14.12
N VAL A 214 19.10 1.67 13.02
CA VAL A 214 17.64 1.55 12.94
C VAL A 214 17.29 0.15 12.46
N PRO A 215 16.41 -0.58 13.16
CA PRO A 215 15.88 -0.34 14.52
C PRO A 215 16.95 -0.38 15.62
N THR A 216 16.61 0.20 16.78
CA THR A 216 17.52 0.25 17.93
C THR A 216 17.86 -1.14 18.45
N PRO A 217 19.16 -1.50 18.56
CA PRO A 217 19.57 -2.75 19.18
C PRO A 217 19.25 -2.80 20.67
N VAL A 218 19.13 -4.02 21.21
CA VAL A 218 18.84 -4.27 22.63
C VAL A 218 19.94 -3.71 23.53
N LEU A 219 21.20 -3.92 23.17
CA LEU A 219 22.36 -3.49 23.94
C LEU A 219 23.52 -3.13 23.02
N VAL A 220 24.13 -1.99 23.30
CA VAL A 220 25.37 -1.56 22.66
C VAL A 220 26.40 -1.26 23.75
N GLY A 221 27.52 -1.99 23.72
CA GLY A 221 28.69 -1.75 24.56
C GLY A 221 29.84 -1.21 23.72
N GLN A 222 30.43 -0.09 24.11
CA GLN A 222 31.64 0.43 23.47
C GLN A 222 32.89 -0.01 24.27
N ALA A 223 33.91 -0.46 23.53
CA ALA A 223 35.22 -0.75 24.10
C ALA A 223 36.21 0.32 23.67
N ILE A 224 37.21 0.56 24.53
CA ILE A 224 38.26 1.54 24.27
C ILE A 224 39.44 0.80 23.68
N ASP A 225 39.45 0.64 22.36
CA ASP A 225 40.63 0.15 21.64
C ASP A 225 40.71 0.78 20.23
N ASN A 226 41.67 0.27 19.41
CA ASN A 226 41.96 0.84 18.10
C ASN A 226 40.91 0.58 17.03
N GLY A 227 39.87 -0.25 17.27
CA GLY A 227 38.82 -0.60 16.28
C GLY A 227 39.31 -1.39 15.07
N TYR A 228 38.36 -1.86 14.23
CA TYR A 228 38.62 -2.72 13.09
C TYR A 228 38.81 -1.92 11.80
N VAL A 229 39.96 -2.11 11.12
CA VAL A 229 40.22 -1.55 9.80
C VAL A 229 40.03 -2.66 8.76
N PHE A 230 39.11 -2.45 7.81
CA PHE A 230 38.80 -3.46 6.79
C PHE A 230 40.02 -3.70 5.88
N PRO A 231 40.47 -4.95 5.74
CA PRO A 231 41.59 -5.30 4.87
C PRO A 231 41.20 -5.15 3.38
N LYS A 232 42.22 -5.04 2.50
CA LYS A 232 41.97 -5.01 1.03
C LYS A 232 41.29 -6.27 0.51
N LYS A 233 41.56 -7.43 1.13
CA LYS A 233 40.88 -8.69 0.90
C LYS A 233 40.20 -9.10 2.17
N LEU A 234 38.85 -9.08 2.16
CA LEU A 234 38.03 -9.48 3.30
C LEU A 234 37.56 -10.92 3.13
N VAL A 235 37.62 -11.69 4.18
CA VAL A 235 37.07 -13.05 4.21
C VAL A 235 35.94 -13.11 5.22
N ILE A 236 34.82 -13.73 4.82
CA ILE A 236 33.75 -14.14 5.70
C ILE A 236 33.91 -15.62 5.96
N HIS A 237 34.10 -16.01 7.21
CA HIS A 237 34.26 -17.40 7.64
C HIS A 237 32.93 -17.88 8.26
N ASN A 238 32.19 -18.71 7.51
CA ASN A 238 30.95 -19.30 8.03
C ASN A 238 31.31 -20.59 8.81
N GLN A 239 31.21 -20.49 10.12
CA GLN A 239 31.42 -21.64 11.03
C GLN A 239 30.08 -22.21 11.54
N LEU A 240 28.92 -21.71 11.05
CA LEU A 240 27.64 -22.36 11.26
C LEU A 240 27.55 -23.61 10.39
N ASN A 241 27.03 -24.69 10.92
CA ASN A 241 26.80 -25.92 10.15
C ASN A 241 25.48 -25.77 9.33
N SER A 242 25.48 -24.85 8.35
CA SER A 242 24.30 -24.43 7.60
C SER A 242 24.65 -24.09 6.15
N ASP A 243 23.63 -23.98 5.30
CA ASP A 243 23.72 -23.59 3.91
C ASP A 243 24.34 -22.19 3.75
N ASN A 244 25.15 -22.01 2.73
CA ASN A 244 25.86 -20.76 2.42
C ASN A 244 25.12 -19.86 1.40
N GLU A 245 23.96 -20.24 0.86
CA GLU A 245 23.35 -19.51 -0.25
C GLU A 245 23.09 -18.04 0.11
N MET A 246 22.45 -17.79 1.25
CA MET A 246 22.19 -16.42 1.74
C MET A 246 23.51 -15.63 1.93
N LEU A 247 24.57 -16.27 2.46
CA LEU A 247 25.85 -15.61 2.67
C LEU A 247 26.59 -15.32 1.37
N GLN A 248 26.36 -16.09 0.29
CA GLN A 248 26.91 -15.79 -1.04
C GLN A 248 26.35 -14.46 -1.58
N ASN A 249 25.07 -14.18 -1.36
CA ASN A 249 24.49 -12.89 -1.70
C ASN A 249 25.15 -11.74 -0.91
N TRP A 250 25.39 -11.95 0.38
CA TRP A 250 26.13 -10.98 1.18
C TRP A 250 27.54 -10.72 0.69
N VAL A 251 28.23 -11.75 0.18
CA VAL A 251 29.53 -11.54 -0.48
C VAL A 251 29.42 -10.59 -1.67
N ALA A 252 28.35 -10.71 -2.48
CA ALA A 252 28.14 -9.81 -3.61
C ALA A 252 27.85 -8.37 -3.13
N ILE A 253 26.92 -8.20 -2.18
CA ILE A 253 26.58 -6.91 -1.56
C ILE A 253 27.82 -6.25 -0.96
N MET A 254 28.60 -6.98 -0.17
CA MET A 254 29.78 -6.43 0.48
C MET A 254 30.92 -6.10 -0.50
N LYS A 255 31.03 -6.79 -1.63
CA LYS A 255 31.98 -6.42 -2.71
C LYS A 255 31.66 -5.04 -3.25
N GLU A 256 30.38 -4.77 -3.48
CA GLU A 256 29.90 -3.47 -3.98
C GLU A 256 30.04 -2.38 -2.92
N ASP A 257 29.50 -2.60 -1.72
CA ASP A 257 29.50 -1.62 -0.64
C ASP A 257 30.89 -1.19 -0.18
N PHE A 258 31.84 -2.13 -0.14
CA PHE A 258 33.18 -1.90 0.41
C PHE A 258 34.24 -1.63 -0.66
N ASP A 259 33.89 -1.77 -1.95
CA ASP A 259 34.87 -1.72 -3.06
C ASP A 259 36.12 -2.59 -2.78
N LYS A 260 35.87 -3.82 -2.32
CA LYS A 260 36.93 -4.73 -1.87
C LYS A 260 36.73 -6.13 -2.42
N LYS A 261 37.81 -6.90 -2.45
CA LYS A 261 37.70 -8.32 -2.72
C LYS A 261 37.15 -9.03 -1.48
N VAL A 262 35.93 -9.52 -1.56
CA VAL A 262 35.26 -10.30 -0.51
C VAL A 262 35.13 -11.76 -0.96
N THR A 263 35.44 -12.68 -0.07
CA THR A 263 35.31 -14.13 -0.28
C THR A 263 34.62 -14.77 0.91
N LEU A 264 34.00 -15.92 0.68
CA LEU A 264 33.35 -16.75 1.71
C LEU A 264 34.04 -18.11 1.75
N ASP A 265 34.31 -18.59 2.96
CA ASP A 265 34.74 -19.97 3.21
C ASP A 265 34.16 -20.51 4.54
N ASN A 266 34.52 -21.76 4.87
CA ASN A 266 34.05 -22.44 6.08
C ASN A 266 35.23 -22.80 7.00
N ASP A 267 36.29 -21.98 7.05
CA ASP A 267 37.44 -22.26 7.90
C ASP A 267 37.09 -22.15 9.39
N ALA A 268 36.93 -23.30 10.05
CA ALA A 268 36.61 -23.37 11.48
C ALA A 268 37.78 -22.91 12.38
N THR A 269 38.96 -22.72 11.82
CA THR A 269 40.16 -22.29 12.56
C THR A 269 40.44 -20.80 12.40
N ALA A 270 39.71 -20.10 11.55
CA ALA A 270 39.90 -18.68 11.29
C ALA A 270 39.82 -17.82 12.56
N ARG A 271 40.70 -16.79 12.62
CA ARG A 271 40.79 -15.85 13.76
C ARG A 271 40.80 -14.37 13.33
N ASP A 272 40.71 -14.11 12.03
CA ASP A 272 40.68 -12.79 11.42
C ASP A 272 39.47 -12.68 10.48
N GLY A 273 39.19 -11.50 9.91
CA GLY A 273 38.06 -11.27 9.02
C GLY A 273 36.75 -11.16 9.76
N ILE A 274 35.65 -11.58 9.08
CA ILE A 274 34.31 -11.70 9.68
C ILE A 274 34.04 -13.16 9.96
N ILE A 275 33.84 -13.50 11.23
CA ILE A 275 33.63 -14.89 11.68
C ILE A 275 32.14 -14.99 12.12
N ILE A 276 31.41 -15.87 11.44
CA ILE A 276 30.01 -16.18 11.79
C ILE A 276 30.03 -17.54 12.47
N THR A 277 29.59 -17.59 13.75
CA THR A 277 29.68 -18.80 14.57
C THR A 277 28.44 -19.00 15.43
N GLU A 278 28.26 -20.21 15.95
CA GLU A 278 27.16 -20.55 16.83
C GLU A 278 27.29 -19.80 18.19
N ILE A 279 26.19 -19.25 18.66
CA ILE A 279 26.16 -18.55 19.95
C ILE A 279 26.17 -19.55 21.12
N THR A 280 27.16 -19.46 21.97
CA THR A 280 27.32 -20.34 23.15
C THR A 280 26.36 -20.05 24.28
N THR A 281 25.76 -18.87 24.29
CA THR A 281 24.83 -18.41 25.33
C THR A 281 23.54 -17.88 24.71
N PRO A 282 22.64 -18.77 24.18
CA PRO A 282 21.41 -18.34 23.49
C PRO A 282 20.51 -17.41 24.33
N LYS A 283 20.53 -17.53 25.68
CA LYS A 283 19.81 -16.63 26.58
C LYS A 283 20.21 -15.16 26.44
N ALA A 284 21.42 -14.87 25.98
CA ALA A 284 21.86 -13.48 25.75
C ALA A 284 21.03 -12.79 24.66
N VAL A 285 20.48 -13.57 23.70
CA VAL A 285 19.59 -13.12 22.65
C VAL A 285 18.15 -13.63 22.87
N ASN A 286 17.76 -13.84 24.12
CA ASN A 286 16.41 -14.29 24.51
C ASN A 286 15.98 -15.64 23.85
N ASN A 287 16.91 -16.51 23.49
CA ASN A 287 16.67 -17.72 22.70
C ASN A 287 15.92 -17.46 21.37
N ASN A 288 16.04 -16.25 20.84
CA ASN A 288 15.37 -15.86 19.61
C ASN A 288 16.19 -16.32 18.38
N PRO A 289 15.61 -17.06 17.43
CA PRO A 289 16.35 -17.55 16.25
C PRO A 289 16.84 -16.42 15.33
N GLU A 290 16.23 -15.23 15.38
CA GLU A 290 16.70 -14.05 14.65
C GLU A 290 17.75 -13.25 15.45
N GLY A 291 18.04 -13.65 16.70
CA GLY A 291 18.96 -12.96 17.60
C GLY A 291 20.42 -13.16 17.24
N TYR A 292 21.24 -12.16 17.55
CA TYR A 292 22.68 -12.17 17.29
C TYR A 292 23.47 -11.32 18.30
N ARG A 293 24.76 -11.62 18.38
CA ARG A 293 25.75 -10.78 19.02
C ARG A 293 26.86 -10.46 18.02
N ILE A 294 27.21 -9.19 17.88
CA ILE A 294 28.38 -8.73 17.14
C ILE A 294 29.44 -8.29 18.14
N THR A 295 30.68 -8.77 17.99
CA THR A 295 31.82 -8.28 18.73
C THR A 295 32.86 -7.79 17.72
N ILE A 296 33.18 -6.48 17.78
CA ILE A 296 34.17 -5.84 16.91
C ILE A 296 35.42 -5.56 17.74
N THR A 297 36.58 -6.08 17.31
CA THR A 297 37.88 -5.84 17.87
C THR A 297 38.84 -5.27 16.83
N ALA A 298 40.05 -4.91 17.19
CA ALA A 298 41.03 -4.48 16.21
C ALA A 298 41.44 -5.59 15.20
N ASN A 299 41.21 -6.86 15.52
CA ASN A 299 41.65 -8.01 14.71
C ASN A 299 40.55 -8.65 13.89
N ASN A 300 39.32 -8.68 14.37
CA ASN A 300 38.21 -9.40 13.75
C ASN A 300 36.85 -8.82 14.10
N ILE A 301 35.83 -9.28 13.35
CA ILE A 301 34.42 -9.08 13.65
C ILE A 301 33.82 -10.47 13.88
N ILE A 302 33.30 -10.73 15.07
CA ILE A 302 32.66 -12.00 15.42
C ILE A 302 31.15 -11.79 15.47
N ILE A 303 30.42 -12.59 14.69
CA ILE A 303 28.96 -12.65 14.68
C ILE A 303 28.56 -14.00 15.29
N GLU A 304 27.95 -13.97 16.45
CA GLU A 304 27.42 -15.15 17.13
C GLU A 304 25.89 -15.19 17.00
N THR A 305 25.35 -16.29 16.51
CA THR A 305 23.93 -16.46 16.29
C THR A 305 23.52 -17.93 16.32
N MET A 306 22.19 -18.21 16.36
CA MET A 306 21.67 -19.58 16.30
C MET A 306 21.31 -20.01 14.87
N THR A 307 21.11 -19.08 13.94
CA THR A 307 20.57 -19.36 12.60
C THR A 307 21.20 -18.44 11.55
N ASN A 308 21.06 -18.82 10.27
CA ASN A 308 21.41 -17.93 9.16
C ASN A 308 20.62 -16.63 9.16
N THR A 309 19.36 -16.64 9.61
CA THR A 309 18.53 -15.42 9.71
C THR A 309 19.10 -14.44 10.73
N GLY A 310 19.59 -14.92 11.88
CA GLY A 310 20.30 -14.07 12.84
C GLY A 310 21.61 -13.50 12.27
N ALA A 311 22.37 -14.30 11.49
CA ALA A 311 23.54 -13.81 10.77
C ALA A 311 23.16 -12.72 9.75
N TYR A 312 22.07 -12.90 9.04
CA TYR A 312 21.54 -11.90 8.09
C TYR A 312 21.29 -10.55 8.76
N TYR A 313 20.55 -10.52 9.89
CA TYR A 313 20.28 -9.28 10.60
C TYR A 313 21.52 -8.67 11.26
N ALA A 314 22.48 -9.48 11.68
CA ALA A 314 23.78 -8.99 12.13
C ALA A 314 24.53 -8.27 11.01
N LEU A 315 24.52 -8.82 9.80
CA LEU A 315 25.15 -8.22 8.62
C LEU A 315 24.43 -6.91 8.21
N GLN A 316 23.12 -6.83 8.32
CA GLN A 316 22.38 -5.57 8.11
C GLN A 316 22.84 -4.48 9.11
N THR A 317 23.01 -4.84 10.37
CA THR A 317 23.55 -3.91 11.40
C THR A 317 25.01 -3.51 11.08
N LEU A 318 25.83 -4.44 10.67
CA LEU A 318 27.22 -4.17 10.26
C LEU A 318 27.28 -3.22 9.06
N ARG A 319 26.36 -3.38 8.10
CA ARG A 319 26.25 -2.50 6.93
C ARG A 319 25.93 -1.05 7.31
N GLN A 320 25.01 -0.86 8.28
CA GLN A 320 24.69 0.47 8.80
C GLN A 320 25.89 1.08 9.56
N LEU A 321 26.60 0.30 10.37
CA LEU A 321 27.81 0.74 11.06
C LEU A 321 28.91 1.13 10.08
N TRP A 322 29.10 0.36 9.03
CA TRP A 322 30.06 0.63 7.95
C TRP A 322 29.73 1.94 7.23
N TYR A 323 28.47 2.15 6.89
CA TYR A 323 28.05 3.39 6.22
C TYR A 323 28.42 4.65 7.00
N GLN A 324 28.33 4.59 8.33
CA GLN A 324 28.67 5.69 9.22
C GLN A 324 30.18 5.85 9.43
N ASN A 325 30.94 4.76 9.30
CA ASN A 325 32.37 4.68 9.69
C ASN A 325 33.18 3.96 8.62
N ARG A 326 33.23 4.52 7.41
CA ARG A 326 33.80 3.85 6.22
C ARG A 326 35.28 3.48 6.31
N GLU A 327 36.08 4.21 7.10
CA GLU A 327 37.51 3.97 7.23
C GLU A 327 37.81 2.91 8.31
N LYS A 328 37.06 2.96 9.41
CA LYS A 328 37.38 2.16 10.59
C LYS A 328 36.15 2.00 11.48
N LEU A 329 35.77 0.77 11.78
CA LEU A 329 34.72 0.50 12.76
C LEU A 329 35.25 0.62 14.18
N PRO A 330 34.57 1.33 15.10
CA PRO A 330 34.95 1.34 16.49
C PRO A 330 34.82 -0.06 17.12
N SER A 331 35.70 -0.39 18.04
CA SER A 331 35.53 -1.62 18.85
C SER A 331 34.30 -1.49 19.71
N MET A 332 33.43 -2.51 19.61
CA MET A 332 32.16 -2.53 20.33
C MET A 332 31.56 -3.93 20.40
N SER A 333 30.51 -4.06 21.21
CA SER A 333 29.62 -5.22 21.17
C SER A 333 28.20 -4.75 20.94
N VAL A 334 27.47 -5.48 20.11
CA VAL A 334 26.04 -5.28 19.88
C VAL A 334 25.32 -6.59 20.16
N VAL A 335 24.29 -6.55 21.02
CA VAL A 335 23.37 -7.66 21.25
C VAL A 335 21.99 -7.23 20.79
N ASP A 336 21.36 -8.06 19.97
CA ASP A 336 20.10 -7.67 19.38
C ASP A 336 19.20 -8.87 19.07
N TYR A 337 17.89 -8.66 19.12
CA TYR A 337 16.85 -9.61 18.74
C TYR A 337 15.50 -8.89 18.62
N PRO A 338 14.57 -9.39 17.75
CA PRO A 338 13.28 -8.74 17.59
C PRO A 338 12.33 -9.01 18.77
N ARG A 339 11.45 -8.07 18.98
CA ARG A 339 10.33 -8.19 19.92
C ARG A 339 9.23 -9.10 19.37
N PHE A 340 8.83 -8.88 18.11
CA PHE A 340 7.74 -9.58 17.45
C PHE A 340 8.25 -10.48 16.32
N LYS A 341 7.60 -11.62 16.14
CA LYS A 341 7.85 -12.56 15.06
C LYS A 341 7.39 -12.02 13.70
N TYR A 342 6.26 -11.31 13.68
CA TYR A 342 5.67 -10.71 12.49
C TYR A 342 5.98 -9.20 12.46
N ARG A 343 6.55 -8.74 11.36
CA ARG A 343 6.89 -7.34 11.13
C ARG A 343 6.64 -7.03 9.66
N GLY A 344 5.41 -6.64 9.33
CA GLY A 344 4.89 -6.63 7.97
C GLY A 344 4.69 -5.26 7.35
N ILE A 345 4.68 -5.27 6.02
CA ILE A 345 4.13 -4.22 5.18
C ILE A 345 3.15 -4.86 4.19
N LEU A 346 1.92 -4.36 4.17
CA LEU A 346 1.00 -4.61 3.09
C LEU A 346 1.28 -3.63 1.95
N LEU A 347 1.35 -4.14 0.73
CA LEU A 347 1.37 -3.35 -0.50
C LEU A 347 0.16 -3.70 -1.36
N ASP A 348 -0.68 -2.71 -1.60
CA ASP A 348 -1.78 -2.80 -2.56
C ASP A 348 -1.25 -2.60 -3.98
N VAL A 349 -1.32 -3.64 -4.80
CA VAL A 349 -0.98 -3.60 -6.21
C VAL A 349 -2.21 -3.61 -7.12
N ALA A 350 -3.41 -3.77 -6.55
CA ALA A 350 -4.66 -3.79 -7.28
C ALA A 350 -5.06 -2.40 -7.76
N ARG A 351 -5.11 -1.41 -6.85
CA ARG A 351 -5.46 -0.03 -7.19
C ARG A 351 -4.39 0.63 -8.05
N HIS A 352 -3.10 0.36 -7.76
CA HIS A 352 -1.99 0.77 -8.63
C HIS A 352 -1.02 -0.40 -8.86
N TYR A 353 -0.67 -0.66 -10.13
CA TYR A 353 0.31 -1.71 -10.45
C TYR A 353 1.74 -1.20 -10.23
N PHE A 354 2.47 -1.88 -9.36
CA PHE A 354 3.91 -1.69 -9.20
C PHE A 354 4.66 -2.82 -9.91
N SER A 355 5.66 -2.46 -10.69
CA SER A 355 6.50 -3.43 -11.38
C SER A 355 7.28 -4.31 -10.40
N PHE A 356 7.79 -5.44 -10.88
CA PHE A 356 8.64 -6.32 -10.07
C PHE A 356 9.85 -5.59 -9.47
N ASP A 357 10.47 -4.68 -10.23
CA ASP A 357 11.64 -3.92 -9.75
C ASP A 357 11.26 -2.91 -8.66
N GLU A 358 10.08 -2.30 -8.71
CA GLU A 358 9.57 -1.41 -7.66
C GLU A 358 9.28 -2.18 -6.36
N ILE A 359 8.70 -3.39 -6.48
CA ILE A 359 8.49 -4.27 -5.30
C ILE A 359 9.82 -4.69 -4.70
N LYS A 360 10.84 -4.99 -5.51
CA LYS A 360 12.20 -5.29 -5.01
C LYS A 360 12.80 -4.14 -4.23
N GLN A 361 12.65 -2.90 -4.70
CA GLN A 361 13.09 -1.72 -3.93
C GLN A 361 12.40 -1.62 -2.56
N LEU A 362 11.10 -1.94 -2.49
CA LEU A 362 10.40 -1.99 -1.20
C LEU A 362 10.95 -3.11 -0.31
N ILE A 363 11.20 -4.29 -0.86
CA ILE A 363 11.83 -5.42 -0.14
C ILE A 363 13.19 -5.00 0.42
N ASP A 364 14.01 -4.27 -0.34
CA ASP A 364 15.32 -3.79 0.10
C ASP A 364 15.21 -2.84 1.30
N VAL A 365 14.25 -1.92 1.26
CA VAL A 365 13.96 -0.99 2.37
C VAL A 365 13.45 -1.74 3.60
N MET A 366 12.55 -2.70 3.40
CA MET A 366 12.05 -3.57 4.47
C MET A 366 13.18 -4.35 5.12
N ALA A 367 14.04 -4.96 4.34
CA ALA A 367 15.21 -5.73 4.80
C ALA A 367 16.20 -4.87 5.57
N ALA A 368 16.53 -3.68 5.05
CA ALA A 368 17.40 -2.71 5.74
C ALA A 368 16.82 -2.25 7.09
N SER A 369 15.49 -2.22 7.20
CA SER A 369 14.71 -1.87 8.39
C SER A 369 14.36 -3.08 9.27
N LYS A 370 14.85 -4.29 8.94
CA LYS A 370 14.59 -5.55 9.65
C LYS A 370 13.11 -5.95 9.73
N LEU A 371 12.30 -5.54 8.77
CA LEU A 371 10.96 -6.09 8.54
C LEU A 371 11.10 -7.45 7.83
N ASN A 372 10.10 -8.34 7.96
CA ASN A 372 10.22 -9.72 7.50
C ASN A 372 9.00 -10.28 6.76
N THR A 373 7.97 -9.48 6.54
CA THR A 373 6.76 -9.96 5.85
C THR A 373 6.25 -8.91 4.86
N LEU A 374 6.11 -9.31 3.60
CA LEU A 374 5.40 -8.56 2.56
C LEU A 374 4.02 -9.19 2.38
N HIS A 375 2.98 -8.46 2.76
CA HIS A 375 1.60 -8.83 2.50
C HIS A 375 1.19 -8.19 1.17
N LEU A 376 0.93 -9.00 0.15
CA LEU A 376 0.73 -8.52 -1.21
C LEU A 376 -0.75 -8.61 -1.60
N HIS A 377 -1.43 -7.46 -1.61
CA HIS A 377 -2.83 -7.34 -1.97
C HIS A 377 -3.00 -7.31 -3.49
N LEU A 378 -3.37 -8.47 -4.07
CA LEU A 378 -3.30 -8.77 -5.50
C LEU A 378 -4.59 -8.47 -6.27
N SER A 379 -5.71 -8.38 -5.59
CA SER A 379 -7.00 -8.09 -6.23
C SER A 379 -7.90 -7.24 -5.36
N ASP A 380 -8.66 -6.37 -6.03
CA ASP A 380 -9.70 -5.53 -5.47
C ASP A 380 -10.69 -5.16 -6.58
N ASP A 381 -11.61 -4.22 -6.33
CA ASP A 381 -12.59 -3.74 -7.30
C ASP A 381 -11.97 -3.23 -8.60
N GLU A 382 -10.78 -2.61 -8.49
CA GLU A 382 -10.11 -1.96 -9.62
C GLU A 382 -9.37 -2.93 -10.52
N ALA A 383 -8.72 -3.95 -9.97
CA ALA A 383 -7.98 -4.92 -10.78
C ALA A 383 -7.62 -6.22 -10.06
N PHE A 384 -7.36 -7.24 -10.88
CA PHE A 384 -6.78 -8.52 -10.48
C PHE A 384 -5.37 -8.66 -11.08
N ARG A 385 -4.31 -8.66 -10.26
CA ARG A 385 -2.93 -8.49 -10.72
C ARG A 385 -2.11 -9.77 -10.88
N LEU A 386 -2.67 -10.93 -10.63
CA LEU A 386 -1.95 -12.20 -10.73
C LEU A 386 -2.40 -13.01 -11.95
N GLN A 387 -1.46 -13.52 -12.73
CA GLN A 387 -1.77 -14.50 -13.77
C GLN A 387 -2.01 -15.87 -13.13
N VAL A 388 -3.22 -16.36 -13.28
CA VAL A 388 -3.63 -17.72 -12.90
C VAL A 388 -3.83 -18.52 -14.19
N PRO A 389 -2.91 -19.42 -14.57
CA PRO A 389 -2.96 -20.09 -15.87
C PRO A 389 -4.24 -20.89 -16.14
N SER A 390 -4.88 -21.42 -15.10
CA SER A 390 -6.17 -22.12 -15.17
C SER A 390 -7.36 -21.17 -15.39
N LEU A 391 -7.21 -19.87 -15.07
CA LEU A 391 -8.23 -18.84 -15.12
C LEU A 391 -7.70 -17.56 -15.82
N PRO A 392 -7.31 -17.65 -17.11
CA PRO A 392 -6.55 -16.59 -17.78
C PRO A 392 -7.32 -15.27 -17.93
N LEU A 393 -8.65 -15.29 -17.88
CA LEU A 393 -9.47 -14.09 -17.98
C LEU A 393 -9.26 -13.15 -16.80
N LEU A 394 -8.91 -13.65 -15.63
CA LEU A 394 -8.65 -12.82 -14.44
C LEU A 394 -7.55 -11.80 -14.69
N SER A 395 -6.47 -12.17 -15.38
CA SER A 395 -5.38 -11.25 -15.67
C SER A 395 -5.49 -10.58 -17.04
N SER A 396 -6.14 -11.18 -18.02
CA SER A 396 -6.25 -10.56 -19.36
C SER A 396 -7.29 -9.44 -19.42
N SER A 397 -8.43 -9.59 -18.76
CA SER A 397 -9.44 -8.53 -18.62
C SER A 397 -9.46 -7.90 -17.24
N GLY A 398 -9.36 -8.69 -16.18
CA GLY A 398 -9.42 -8.20 -14.80
C GLY A 398 -8.24 -7.31 -14.39
N ALA A 399 -7.07 -7.43 -15.05
CA ALA A 399 -5.93 -6.55 -14.80
C ALA A 399 -5.97 -5.22 -15.56
N THR A 400 -6.98 -5.01 -16.42
CA THR A 400 -7.06 -3.84 -17.29
C THR A 400 -7.99 -2.79 -16.72
N ARG A 401 -7.48 -1.56 -16.58
CA ARG A 401 -8.23 -0.37 -16.14
C ARG A 401 -8.24 0.66 -17.25
N GLY A 402 -9.34 1.41 -17.38
CA GLY A 402 -9.47 2.39 -18.45
C GLY A 402 -9.17 3.82 -18.05
N LEU A 403 -8.96 4.68 -19.06
CA LEU A 403 -8.93 6.13 -19.04
C LEU A 403 -8.01 6.83 -18.01
N GLY A 404 -6.91 6.31 -17.60
CA GLY A 404 -6.03 7.10 -16.74
C GLY A 404 -4.74 6.41 -16.41
N GLN A 405 -3.69 7.18 -16.38
CA GLN A 405 -2.37 6.73 -15.98
C GLN A 405 -2.10 6.98 -14.49
N GLN A 406 -2.98 7.71 -13.83
CA GLN A 406 -2.77 8.17 -12.45
C GLN A 406 -4.03 7.90 -11.65
N ILE A 407 -3.87 7.46 -10.43
CA ILE A 407 -4.83 7.37 -9.33
C ILE A 407 -6.22 6.84 -9.68
N GLY A 408 -6.61 5.75 -9.05
CA GLY A 408 -8.00 5.31 -8.89
C GLY A 408 -8.81 5.11 -10.17
N ALA A 409 -8.16 4.79 -11.30
CA ALA A 409 -8.91 4.53 -12.52
C ALA A 409 -9.85 3.35 -12.31
N THR A 410 -11.14 3.57 -12.52
CA THR A 410 -12.12 2.49 -12.50
C THR A 410 -11.85 1.53 -13.64
N MET A 411 -12.18 0.27 -13.45
CA MET A 411 -12.25 -0.66 -14.57
C MET A 411 -13.35 -0.17 -15.51
N LEU A 412 -13.00 0.26 -16.71
CA LEU A 412 -13.92 0.33 -17.82
C LEU A 412 -14.18 -1.09 -18.30
N VAL A 413 -14.97 -1.82 -17.57
CA VAL A 413 -15.34 -3.16 -17.95
C VAL A 413 -16.80 -3.17 -18.35
N GLN A 414 -17.01 -3.84 -19.44
CA GLN A 414 -18.25 -4.25 -20.06
C GLN A 414 -19.46 -4.22 -19.12
N ASN A 415 -20.38 -3.35 -19.39
CA ASN A 415 -21.64 -3.29 -18.68
C ASN A 415 -22.71 -4.23 -19.22
N ASN A 416 -22.45 -4.88 -20.33
CA ASN A 416 -23.39 -5.86 -20.83
C ASN A 416 -22.99 -7.24 -20.34
N LEU A 417 -23.88 -7.83 -19.60
CA LEU A 417 -23.96 -9.28 -19.35
C LEU A 417 -24.03 -10.12 -20.64
N ASP A 418 -23.98 -9.46 -21.79
CA ASP A 418 -23.90 -10.14 -23.09
C ASP A 418 -22.47 -10.63 -23.31
N THR A 419 -22.26 -11.86 -22.91
CA THR A 419 -21.00 -12.61 -23.05
C THR A 419 -20.49 -12.74 -24.47
N THR A 420 -21.30 -12.40 -25.46
CA THR A 420 -20.95 -12.55 -26.88
C THR A 420 -20.17 -11.36 -27.43
N ASN A 421 -20.14 -10.22 -26.75
CA ASN A 421 -19.53 -8.96 -27.21
C ASN A 421 -18.47 -8.37 -26.29
N ARG A 422 -17.65 -9.17 -25.64
CA ARG A 422 -16.58 -8.74 -24.74
C ARG A 422 -15.58 -7.75 -25.36
N THR A 423 -15.49 -7.69 -26.68
CA THR A 423 -14.58 -6.82 -27.43
C THR A 423 -15.18 -5.48 -27.85
N GLN A 424 -16.47 -5.26 -27.68
CA GLN A 424 -17.12 -4.03 -28.15
C GLN A 424 -16.92 -2.80 -27.29
N TYR A 425 -16.43 -2.95 -26.08
CA TYR A 425 -16.21 -1.87 -25.12
C TYR A 425 -14.75 -1.68 -24.72
N GLU A 426 -13.82 -2.24 -25.46
CA GLU A 426 -12.48 -1.68 -25.46
C GLU A 426 -12.63 -0.22 -25.88
N TYR A 427 -12.60 0.67 -24.92
CA TYR A 427 -12.44 2.09 -25.22
C TYR A 427 -11.20 2.18 -26.09
N PRO A 428 -11.32 2.64 -27.30
CA PRO A 428 -10.27 2.50 -28.28
C PRO A 428 -9.14 3.50 -28.11
N VAL A 429 -8.91 3.90 -26.89
CA VAL A 429 -7.87 4.84 -26.54
C VAL A 429 -6.74 4.06 -25.91
N ALA A 430 -5.99 3.33 -26.72
CA ALA A 430 -4.85 2.51 -26.30
C ALA A 430 -3.85 3.21 -25.37
N ASN A 431 -3.81 4.55 -25.39
CA ASN A 431 -2.93 5.35 -24.54
C ASN A 431 -3.55 5.73 -23.19
N THR A 432 -4.77 5.32 -22.89
CA THR A 432 -5.47 5.62 -21.65
C THR A 432 -5.82 4.35 -20.88
N VAL A 433 -5.45 3.19 -21.37
CA VAL A 433 -5.61 1.92 -20.70
C VAL A 433 -4.42 1.67 -19.81
N TYR A 434 -4.68 1.39 -18.54
CA TYR A 434 -3.70 1.00 -17.56
C TYR A 434 -3.81 -0.49 -17.26
N THR A 435 -2.74 -1.23 -17.47
CA THR A 435 -2.72 -2.68 -17.27
C THR A 435 -1.39 -3.13 -16.64
N GLY A 436 -1.42 -4.24 -15.95
CA GLY A 436 -0.25 -4.88 -15.37
C GLY A 436 -0.67 -6.10 -14.57
N SER A 437 0.09 -7.18 -14.68
CA SER A 437 -0.11 -8.39 -13.89
C SER A 437 1.21 -9.16 -13.75
N TYR A 438 1.33 -9.93 -12.69
CA TYR A 438 2.51 -10.75 -12.41
C TYR A 438 2.31 -12.15 -12.99
N SER A 439 3.28 -12.61 -13.77
CA SER A 439 3.31 -14.00 -14.25
C SER A 439 3.74 -14.97 -13.14
N PRO A 440 3.49 -16.29 -13.29
CA PRO A 440 4.03 -17.29 -12.36
C PRO A 440 5.56 -17.23 -12.22
N GLU A 441 6.28 -16.85 -13.27
CA GLU A 441 7.74 -16.67 -13.22
C GLU A 441 8.13 -15.41 -12.45
N ASP A 442 7.36 -14.30 -12.54
CA ASP A 442 7.57 -13.10 -11.72
C ASP A 442 7.38 -13.42 -10.23
N ILE A 443 6.34 -14.19 -9.88
CA ILE A 443 6.10 -14.62 -8.50
C ILE A 443 7.23 -15.52 -7.98
N LYS A 444 7.66 -16.48 -8.78
CA LYS A 444 8.80 -17.35 -8.42
C LYS A 444 10.07 -16.53 -8.18
N ASN A 445 10.35 -15.55 -9.03
CA ASN A 445 11.49 -14.65 -8.89
C ASN A 445 11.34 -13.73 -7.67
N LEU A 446 10.11 -13.26 -7.38
CA LEU A 446 9.80 -12.49 -6.19
C LEU A 446 10.08 -13.28 -4.91
N ILE A 447 9.59 -14.52 -4.83
CA ILE A 447 9.82 -15.40 -3.68
C ILE A 447 11.31 -15.70 -3.49
N ALA A 448 12.03 -15.98 -4.58
CA ALA A 448 13.46 -16.20 -4.51
C ALA A 448 14.21 -14.97 -3.96
N TYR A 449 13.86 -13.78 -4.45
CA TYR A 449 14.43 -12.52 -3.96
C TYR A 449 14.06 -12.22 -2.50
N ALA A 450 12.80 -12.44 -2.14
CA ALA A 450 12.30 -12.25 -0.77
C ALA A 450 12.99 -13.23 0.22
N ASN A 451 13.13 -14.51 -0.14
CA ASN A 451 13.88 -15.51 0.65
C ASN A 451 15.32 -15.06 0.94
N GLN A 452 16.02 -14.54 -0.08
CA GLN A 452 17.38 -14.01 0.07
C GLN A 452 17.45 -12.85 1.06
N ASN A 453 16.37 -12.07 1.17
CA ASN A 453 16.21 -10.92 2.07
C ASN A 453 15.48 -11.27 3.37
N GLN A 454 15.28 -12.55 3.67
CA GLN A 454 14.59 -13.04 4.87
C GLN A 454 13.16 -12.48 5.02
N ILE A 455 12.48 -12.26 3.89
CA ILE A 455 11.11 -11.74 3.82
C ILE A 455 10.17 -12.84 3.33
N THR A 456 9.13 -13.10 4.10
CA THR A 456 7.99 -13.95 3.71
C THR A 456 7.01 -13.13 2.87
N VAL A 457 6.45 -13.71 1.81
CA VAL A 457 5.42 -13.08 0.98
C VAL A 457 4.09 -13.78 1.20
N ILE A 458 3.08 -13.05 1.67
CA ILE A 458 1.71 -13.56 1.85
C ILE A 458 0.84 -13.01 0.73
N PRO A 459 0.24 -13.87 -0.14
CA PRO A 459 -0.69 -13.41 -1.15
C PRO A 459 -2.05 -13.09 -0.53
N GLU A 460 -2.68 -12.00 -0.98
CA GLU A 460 -4.06 -11.66 -0.65
C GLU A 460 -4.89 -11.42 -1.91
N ILE A 461 -6.08 -12.00 -1.95
CA ILE A 461 -7.16 -11.63 -2.86
C ILE A 461 -8.38 -11.24 -2.04
N ASP A 462 -9.12 -10.23 -2.46
CA ASP A 462 -10.29 -9.81 -1.70
C ASP A 462 -11.56 -10.48 -2.23
N ILE A 463 -12.21 -11.23 -1.34
CA ILE A 463 -13.45 -11.97 -1.57
C ILE A 463 -14.22 -12.13 -0.24
N PRO A 464 -15.56 -12.17 -0.26
CA PRO A 464 -16.45 -12.05 -1.41
C PRO A 464 -16.84 -10.61 -1.75
N GLY A 465 -16.48 -9.62 -0.94
CA GLY A 465 -16.53 -8.20 -1.25
C GLY A 465 -15.32 -7.77 -2.08
N HIS A 466 -15.25 -6.50 -2.48
CA HIS A 466 -14.13 -5.96 -3.28
C HIS A 466 -13.74 -6.83 -4.50
N ALA A 467 -14.71 -7.61 -5.00
CA ALA A 467 -14.49 -8.63 -6.02
C ALA A 467 -14.89 -8.20 -7.43
N ARG A 468 -15.13 -6.90 -7.65
CA ARG A 468 -15.60 -6.38 -8.93
C ARG A 468 -14.71 -6.77 -10.10
N SER A 469 -13.40 -6.73 -9.96
CA SER A 469 -12.46 -7.13 -11.01
C SER A 469 -12.61 -8.60 -11.38
N ILE A 470 -12.85 -9.48 -10.42
CA ILE A 470 -13.12 -10.92 -10.61
C ILE A 470 -14.45 -11.10 -11.35
N ILE A 471 -15.50 -10.41 -10.90
CA ILE A 471 -16.84 -10.46 -11.47
C ILE A 471 -16.82 -10.01 -12.93
N LYS A 472 -16.16 -8.88 -13.21
CA LYS A 472 -16.09 -8.34 -14.59
C LYS A 472 -15.20 -9.16 -15.52
N ALA A 473 -14.19 -9.84 -14.97
CA ALA A 473 -13.36 -10.74 -15.76
C ALA A 473 -14.09 -12.02 -16.20
N MET A 474 -14.98 -12.55 -15.34
CA MET A 474 -15.66 -13.83 -15.56
C MET A 474 -17.17 -13.73 -15.22
N PRO A 475 -17.93 -12.84 -15.88
CA PRO A 475 -19.30 -12.53 -15.46
C PRO A 475 -20.25 -13.73 -15.57
N GLU A 476 -20.02 -14.66 -16.48
CA GLU A 476 -20.85 -15.86 -16.65
C GLU A 476 -20.84 -16.80 -15.44
N VAL A 477 -19.80 -16.71 -14.58
CA VAL A 477 -19.65 -17.57 -13.40
C VAL A 477 -19.71 -16.78 -12.11
N MET A 478 -19.27 -15.52 -12.12
CA MET A 478 -19.03 -14.71 -10.93
C MET A 478 -20.15 -13.71 -10.63
N ILE A 479 -21.13 -13.53 -11.53
CA ILE A 479 -22.30 -12.68 -11.29
C ILE A 479 -23.46 -13.51 -10.73
N ASP A 480 -24.11 -12.99 -9.70
CA ASP A 480 -25.40 -13.51 -9.26
C ASP A 480 -26.55 -12.81 -9.98
N HIS A 481 -27.16 -13.51 -10.94
CA HIS A 481 -28.32 -13.02 -11.68
C HIS A 481 -29.61 -12.98 -10.84
N ASN A 482 -29.63 -13.63 -9.68
CA ASN A 482 -30.77 -13.67 -8.79
C ASN A 482 -30.71 -12.60 -7.69
N ASP A 483 -29.55 -11.95 -7.54
CA ASP A 483 -29.40 -10.84 -6.60
C ASP A 483 -29.90 -9.53 -7.21
N ASN A 484 -31.04 -9.07 -6.70
CA ASN A 484 -31.62 -7.77 -7.01
C ASN A 484 -31.41 -6.78 -5.86
N SER A 485 -30.45 -7.00 -5.01
CA SER A 485 -30.15 -6.13 -3.89
C SER A 485 -29.72 -4.75 -4.34
N GLN A 486 -30.16 -3.75 -3.60
CA GLN A 486 -29.69 -2.37 -3.76
C GLN A 486 -28.73 -2.06 -2.62
N TYR A 487 -27.46 -2.04 -2.93
CA TYR A 487 -26.41 -1.66 -1.99
C TYR A 487 -25.37 -0.78 -2.67
N MET A 488 -24.50 -0.20 -1.89
CA MET A 488 -23.33 0.52 -2.37
C MET A 488 -22.17 0.10 -1.49
N SER A 489 -21.04 -0.31 -2.10
CA SER A 489 -19.81 -0.59 -1.37
C SER A 489 -19.22 0.69 -0.77
N VAL A 490 -18.21 0.57 0.07
CA VAL A 490 -17.49 1.72 0.64
C VAL A 490 -16.82 2.57 -0.43
N GLN A 491 -16.50 1.98 -1.58
CA GLN A 491 -15.93 2.67 -2.75
C GLN A 491 -16.98 3.09 -3.78
N GLY A 492 -18.26 2.91 -3.49
CA GLY A 492 -19.37 3.38 -4.31
C GLY A 492 -19.82 2.43 -5.41
N TYR A 493 -19.38 1.18 -5.42
CA TYR A 493 -19.82 0.15 -6.37
C TYR A 493 -21.07 -0.60 -5.87
N THR A 494 -21.85 -1.13 -6.83
CA THR A 494 -23.06 -1.93 -6.57
C THR A 494 -22.95 -3.35 -7.13
N ASP A 495 -21.79 -3.71 -7.66
CA ASP A 495 -21.52 -4.94 -8.38
C ASP A 495 -20.18 -5.58 -7.94
N ASP A 496 -19.83 -5.45 -6.67
CA ASP A 496 -18.56 -5.87 -6.09
C ASP A 496 -18.61 -7.15 -5.26
N VAL A 497 -19.75 -7.82 -5.15
CA VAL A 497 -19.89 -9.04 -4.33
C VAL A 497 -20.12 -10.30 -5.16
N LEU A 498 -19.44 -11.38 -4.78
CA LEU A 498 -19.57 -12.71 -5.41
C LEU A 498 -20.90 -13.39 -5.07
N PRO A 499 -21.37 -14.37 -5.87
CA PRO A 499 -22.64 -15.08 -5.69
C PRO A 499 -22.58 -16.15 -4.57
N VAL A 500 -22.28 -15.73 -3.34
CA VAL A 500 -21.95 -16.64 -2.21
C VAL A 500 -23.00 -17.68 -1.91
N CYS A 501 -24.29 -17.36 -2.07
CA CYS A 501 -25.39 -18.29 -1.76
C CYS A 501 -25.50 -19.46 -2.76
N THR A 502 -24.80 -19.39 -3.89
CA THR A 502 -24.73 -20.47 -4.87
C THR A 502 -23.56 -21.43 -4.62
N TYR A 503 -22.62 -21.09 -3.76
CA TYR A 503 -21.48 -21.94 -3.45
C TYR A 503 -21.91 -23.26 -2.80
N ASN A 504 -21.38 -24.38 -3.29
CA ASN A 504 -21.81 -25.75 -2.91
C ASN A 504 -23.31 -26.02 -3.14
N SER A 505 -23.91 -25.41 -4.15
CA SER A 505 -25.32 -25.62 -4.47
C SER A 505 -25.50 -26.17 -5.90
N ASP A 506 -26.65 -26.82 -6.14
CA ASP A 506 -27.06 -27.28 -7.47
C ASP A 506 -27.83 -26.21 -8.27
N ILE A 507 -27.86 -24.98 -7.77
CA ILE A 507 -28.60 -23.86 -8.35
C ILE A 507 -27.77 -23.20 -9.44
N SER A 508 -28.31 -23.12 -10.67
CA SER A 508 -27.75 -22.32 -11.78
C SER A 508 -26.22 -22.46 -11.93
N ILE A 509 -25.48 -21.41 -11.62
CA ILE A 509 -24.00 -21.34 -11.73
C ILE A 509 -23.26 -22.05 -10.58
N GLY A 510 -23.97 -22.55 -9.56
CA GLY A 510 -23.38 -23.03 -8.30
C GLY A 510 -22.23 -24.05 -8.46
N PRO A 511 -22.38 -25.12 -9.25
CA PRO A 511 -21.30 -26.10 -9.45
C PRO A 511 -20.05 -25.47 -10.09
N GLU A 512 -20.23 -24.64 -11.11
CA GLU A 512 -19.13 -23.98 -11.81
C GLU A 512 -18.45 -22.90 -10.96
N PHE A 513 -19.23 -22.11 -10.24
CA PHE A 513 -18.74 -21.13 -9.26
C PHE A 513 -17.92 -21.81 -8.17
N THR A 514 -18.43 -22.90 -7.59
CA THR A 514 -17.71 -23.66 -6.55
C THR A 514 -16.38 -24.20 -7.06
N GLN A 515 -16.38 -24.81 -8.26
CA GLN A 515 -15.15 -25.33 -8.85
C GLN A 515 -14.15 -24.21 -9.15
N THR A 516 -14.61 -23.10 -9.68
CA THR A 516 -13.75 -21.96 -10.05
C THR A 516 -13.12 -21.32 -8.80
N MET A 517 -13.89 -21.13 -7.73
CA MET A 517 -13.36 -20.58 -6.49
C MET A 517 -12.32 -21.51 -5.83
N ASN A 518 -12.59 -22.83 -5.80
CA ASN A 518 -11.60 -23.79 -5.30
C ASN A 518 -10.32 -23.79 -6.14
N THR A 519 -10.44 -23.73 -7.47
CA THR A 519 -9.29 -23.63 -8.37
C THR A 519 -8.49 -22.36 -8.11
N LEU A 520 -9.18 -21.22 -7.99
CA LEU A 520 -8.57 -19.92 -7.78
C LEU A 520 -7.67 -19.91 -6.52
N VAL A 521 -8.23 -20.24 -5.36
CA VAL A 521 -7.48 -20.16 -4.10
C VAL A 521 -6.31 -21.17 -4.05
N ASN A 522 -6.51 -22.39 -4.60
CA ASN A 522 -5.45 -23.39 -4.65
C ASN A 522 -4.30 -23.01 -5.59
N ASP A 523 -4.61 -22.49 -6.76
CA ASP A 523 -3.58 -22.14 -7.75
C ASP A 523 -2.78 -20.91 -7.33
N ILE A 524 -3.42 -19.95 -6.64
CA ILE A 524 -2.72 -18.83 -6.02
C ILE A 524 -1.80 -19.33 -4.91
N ALA A 525 -2.32 -20.05 -3.92
CA ALA A 525 -1.50 -20.55 -2.80
C ALA A 525 -0.28 -21.34 -3.29
N LYS A 526 -0.44 -22.19 -4.32
CA LYS A 526 0.66 -22.96 -4.91
C LYS A 526 1.73 -22.09 -5.54
N GLN A 527 1.38 -20.96 -6.17
CA GLN A 527 2.36 -20.05 -6.77
C GLN A 527 3.25 -19.39 -5.72
N PHE A 528 2.76 -19.26 -4.47
CA PHE A 528 3.52 -18.66 -3.36
C PHE A 528 4.23 -19.67 -2.46
N ASN A 529 4.24 -20.95 -2.84
CA ASN A 529 5.04 -21.97 -2.16
C ASN A 529 6.54 -21.85 -2.50
N GLY A 530 7.38 -22.52 -1.70
CA GLY A 530 8.84 -22.49 -1.86
C GLY A 530 9.51 -21.41 -1.03
N GLN A 531 8.79 -20.87 -0.05
CA GLN A 531 9.35 -19.93 0.92
C GLN A 531 10.16 -20.67 1.98
N THR A 532 11.32 -20.12 2.32
CA THR A 532 12.32 -20.77 3.19
C THR A 532 12.68 -19.93 4.43
N THR A 533 12.02 -18.81 4.62
CA THR A 533 12.19 -17.98 5.83
C THR A 533 11.72 -18.73 7.07
N ILE A 534 12.24 -18.37 8.24
CA ILE A 534 11.96 -19.11 9.49
C ILE A 534 10.50 -19.04 9.96
N TYR A 535 9.72 -18.11 9.43
CA TYR A 535 8.30 -17.95 9.76
C TYR A 535 7.40 -18.17 8.55
N ALA A 536 7.94 -18.66 7.44
CA ALA A 536 7.13 -18.95 6.25
C ALA A 536 6.09 -20.02 6.52
N ILE A 537 4.89 -19.76 6.06
CA ILE A 537 3.80 -20.74 6.03
C ILE A 537 3.50 -21.02 4.55
N ASN A 538 3.88 -22.20 4.07
CA ASN A 538 3.49 -22.62 2.73
C ASN A 538 2.02 -23.00 2.72
N ASN A 539 1.34 -22.81 1.58
CA ASN A 539 -0.11 -22.96 1.41
C ASN A 539 -0.96 -21.96 2.21
N GLU A 540 -0.42 -20.81 2.60
CA GLU A 540 -1.21 -19.72 3.15
C GLU A 540 -1.73 -18.81 2.04
N ILE A 541 -2.99 -18.37 2.18
CA ILE A 541 -3.61 -17.34 1.36
C ILE A 541 -4.51 -16.46 2.22
N SER A 542 -4.37 -15.15 2.11
CA SER A 542 -5.34 -14.21 2.64
C SER A 542 -6.50 -14.04 1.64
N VAL A 543 -7.70 -14.12 2.15
CA VAL A 543 -8.95 -13.88 1.41
C VAL A 543 -9.55 -12.51 1.75
N ALA A 544 -8.81 -11.68 2.48
CA ALA A 544 -9.26 -10.40 3.03
C ALA A 544 -10.59 -10.50 3.81
N GLY A 545 -11.74 -10.48 3.13
CA GLY A 545 -13.06 -10.78 3.72
C GLY A 545 -13.69 -9.63 4.48
N ASP A 546 -13.19 -8.41 4.27
CA ASP A 546 -13.67 -7.19 4.90
C ASP A 546 -14.71 -6.44 4.05
N GLU A 547 -15.25 -5.41 4.60
CA GLU A 547 -16.10 -4.35 4.03
C GLU A 547 -17.27 -4.79 3.13
N VAL A 548 -17.76 -6.03 3.30
CA VAL A 548 -18.97 -6.49 2.60
C VAL A 548 -20.15 -5.59 2.93
N SER A 549 -20.79 -5.05 1.92
CA SER A 549 -21.93 -4.14 2.06
C SER A 549 -23.08 -4.77 2.87
N LYS A 550 -23.63 -4.04 3.84
CA LYS A 550 -24.68 -4.52 4.74
C LYS A 550 -25.94 -5.07 4.03
N ASN A 551 -26.22 -4.53 2.83
CA ASN A 551 -27.41 -4.90 2.06
C ASN A 551 -27.09 -5.87 0.91
N ALA A 552 -25.85 -6.35 0.80
CA ALA A 552 -25.48 -7.37 -0.17
C ALA A 552 -26.34 -8.62 0.02
N TRP A 553 -26.78 -9.24 -1.06
CA TRP A 553 -27.63 -10.44 -1.11
C TRP A 553 -28.94 -10.33 -0.31
N SER A 554 -29.45 -9.13 0.00
CA SER A 554 -30.68 -8.96 0.77
C SER A 554 -31.93 -9.40 0.01
N ASN A 555 -31.92 -9.31 -1.32
CA ASN A 555 -33.00 -9.69 -2.22
C ASN A 555 -32.61 -10.85 -3.15
N ASP A 556 -31.51 -11.53 -2.86
CA ASP A 556 -31.04 -12.66 -3.63
C ASP A 556 -31.94 -13.89 -3.41
N THR A 557 -32.59 -14.35 -4.50
CA THR A 557 -33.49 -15.50 -4.48
C THR A 557 -32.76 -16.85 -4.36
N SER A 558 -31.45 -16.89 -4.53
CA SER A 558 -30.62 -18.08 -4.30
C SER A 558 -30.28 -18.28 -2.83
N CYS A 559 -30.37 -17.24 -2.01
CA CYS A 559 -30.12 -17.29 -0.55
C CYS A 559 -31.26 -17.98 0.20
N ARG A 560 -31.33 -19.31 0.09
CA ARG A 560 -32.38 -20.17 0.72
C ARG A 560 -31.78 -21.04 1.83
N ASN A 561 -32.64 -21.76 2.55
CA ASN A 561 -32.25 -22.70 3.61
C ASN A 561 -31.37 -22.00 4.66
N GLU A 562 -30.17 -22.52 4.89
CA GLU A 562 -29.21 -21.99 5.87
C GLU A 562 -28.74 -20.54 5.59
N TRP A 563 -28.84 -20.08 4.35
CA TRP A 563 -28.53 -18.70 3.98
C TRP A 563 -29.66 -17.71 4.32
N SER A 564 -30.89 -18.24 4.45
CA SER A 564 -32.05 -17.40 4.77
C SER A 564 -31.91 -16.82 6.18
N ASN A 565 -32.25 -15.56 6.37
CA ASN A 565 -32.15 -14.84 7.65
C ASN A 565 -30.72 -14.52 8.16
N LEU A 566 -29.68 -14.81 7.37
CA LEU A 566 -28.33 -14.37 7.70
C LEU A 566 -28.10 -12.92 7.25
N SER A 567 -27.35 -12.17 8.06
CA SER A 567 -26.83 -10.86 7.61
C SER A 567 -25.80 -11.04 6.47
N ALA A 568 -25.49 -9.98 5.73
CA ALA A 568 -24.49 -10.02 4.68
C ALA A 568 -23.13 -10.53 5.22
N LEU A 569 -22.68 -10.01 6.37
CA LEU A 569 -21.47 -10.49 7.02
C LEU A 569 -21.53 -11.98 7.35
N ALA A 570 -22.65 -12.48 7.90
CA ALA A 570 -22.79 -13.90 8.23
C ALA A 570 -22.83 -14.79 6.98
N LYS A 571 -23.36 -14.30 5.85
CA LYS A 571 -23.31 -14.99 4.55
C LYS A 571 -21.87 -15.04 4.02
N SER A 572 -21.14 -13.92 4.08
CA SER A 572 -19.71 -13.87 3.75
C SER A 572 -18.93 -14.90 4.56
N GLN A 573 -19.09 -14.89 5.87
CA GLN A 573 -18.40 -15.81 6.77
C GLN A 573 -18.73 -17.28 6.47
N LEU A 574 -20.00 -17.61 6.24
CA LEU A 574 -20.41 -18.99 5.89
C LEU A 574 -19.82 -19.44 4.54
N PHE A 575 -19.73 -18.53 3.56
CA PHE A 575 -19.07 -18.82 2.30
C PHE A 575 -17.58 -19.14 2.51
N LEU A 576 -16.87 -18.27 3.25
CA LEU A 576 -15.44 -18.42 3.50
C LEU A 576 -15.12 -19.67 4.35
N GLU A 577 -16.01 -20.02 5.30
CA GLU A 577 -15.93 -21.30 6.04
C GLU A 577 -16.03 -22.50 5.08
N ARG A 578 -16.98 -22.50 4.17
CA ARG A 578 -17.15 -23.57 3.19
C ARG A 578 -15.98 -23.64 2.22
N LEU A 579 -15.46 -22.50 1.79
CA LEU A 579 -14.28 -22.42 0.93
C LEU A 579 -13.07 -23.04 1.64
N ALA A 580 -12.85 -22.72 2.91
CA ALA A 580 -11.79 -23.31 3.73
C ALA A 580 -11.96 -24.82 3.88
N ASN A 581 -13.17 -25.29 4.20
CA ASN A 581 -13.46 -26.71 4.36
C ASN A 581 -13.25 -27.52 3.07
N ASN A 582 -13.56 -26.94 1.90
CA ASN A 582 -13.32 -27.58 0.61
C ASN A 582 -11.83 -27.60 0.23
N ASN A 583 -11.02 -26.77 0.86
CA ASN A 583 -9.58 -26.61 0.58
C ASN A 583 -8.76 -26.80 1.87
N SER A 584 -8.96 -27.93 2.52
CA SER A 584 -8.42 -28.23 3.86
C SER A 584 -6.89 -28.22 3.98
N ASP A 585 -6.17 -28.24 2.87
CA ASP A 585 -4.71 -28.14 2.83
C ASP A 585 -4.21 -26.69 2.89
N LEU A 586 -5.11 -25.70 2.77
CA LEU A 586 -4.78 -24.28 2.84
C LEU A 586 -4.94 -23.74 4.25
N LEU A 587 -4.10 -22.78 4.59
CA LEU A 587 -4.29 -21.87 5.72
C LEU A 587 -4.93 -20.58 5.21
N ILE A 588 -6.12 -20.30 5.71
CA ILE A 588 -6.87 -19.11 5.31
C ILE A 588 -6.60 -17.99 6.31
N SER A 589 -6.16 -16.88 5.79
CA SER A 589 -5.91 -15.62 6.51
C SER A 589 -6.90 -14.55 6.05
N GLY A 590 -7.01 -13.46 6.79
CA GLY A 590 -7.85 -12.32 6.39
C GLY A 590 -7.96 -11.26 7.47
N TRP A 591 -8.72 -10.23 7.16
CA TRP A 591 -9.01 -9.16 8.10
C TRP A 591 -9.96 -9.64 9.21
N GLN A 592 -10.06 -8.89 10.29
CA GLN A 592 -10.85 -9.27 11.47
C GLN A 592 -12.32 -9.64 11.18
N GLN A 593 -12.91 -9.07 10.12
CA GLN A 593 -14.29 -9.38 9.69
C GLN A 593 -14.46 -10.82 9.21
N LEU A 594 -13.37 -11.50 8.84
CA LEU A 594 -13.38 -12.93 8.55
C LEU A 594 -13.96 -13.75 9.72
N VAL A 595 -13.72 -13.31 10.95
CA VAL A 595 -14.11 -14.04 12.18
C VAL A 595 -14.96 -13.22 13.16
N GLN A 596 -15.15 -11.92 12.92
CA GLN A 596 -15.91 -11.02 13.78
C GLN A 596 -17.38 -10.97 13.36
N ASN A 597 -18.29 -11.18 14.31
CA ASN A 597 -19.72 -11.06 14.10
C ASN A 597 -20.18 -9.60 14.10
N SER A 598 -21.39 -9.34 13.57
CA SER A 598 -21.98 -8.00 13.49
C SER A 598 -22.22 -7.32 14.85
N ASP A 599 -22.31 -8.08 15.94
CA ASP A 599 -22.42 -7.58 17.31
C ASP A 599 -21.05 -7.32 17.98
N GLY A 600 -19.94 -7.47 17.23
CA GLY A 600 -18.58 -7.33 17.72
C GLY A 600 -18.07 -8.54 18.51
N SER A 601 -18.86 -9.61 18.64
CA SER A 601 -18.37 -10.90 19.11
C SER A 601 -17.61 -11.65 18.00
N PHE A 602 -16.89 -12.71 18.36
CA PHE A 602 -16.12 -13.49 17.39
C PHE A 602 -16.66 -14.93 17.33
N ASN A 603 -16.84 -15.40 16.10
CA ASN A 603 -17.22 -16.79 15.87
C ASN A 603 -16.01 -17.71 16.06
N LYS A 604 -16.17 -18.77 16.84
CA LYS A 604 -15.09 -19.69 17.18
C LYS A 604 -14.85 -20.75 16.10
N GLU A 605 -15.77 -20.92 15.18
CA GLU A 605 -15.86 -22.11 14.33
C GLU A 605 -15.72 -21.80 12.83
N ILE A 606 -15.53 -20.53 12.47
CA ILE A 606 -15.59 -20.10 11.05
C ILE A 606 -14.51 -20.75 10.21
N ILE A 607 -13.34 -20.98 10.76
CA ILE A 607 -12.29 -21.75 10.10
C ILE A 607 -11.83 -22.79 11.10
N GLY A 608 -12.05 -24.06 10.79
CA GLY A 608 -11.77 -25.18 11.68
C GLY A 608 -10.43 -25.03 12.40
N SER A 609 -10.36 -25.41 13.67
CA SER A 609 -9.16 -25.25 14.48
C SER A 609 -7.96 -25.88 13.77
N GLY A 610 -7.01 -25.07 13.28
CA GLY A 610 -5.84 -25.51 12.55
C GLY A 610 -5.75 -25.07 11.10
N GLN A 611 -6.79 -24.43 10.53
CA GLN A 611 -6.79 -23.90 9.17
C GLN A 611 -6.71 -22.36 9.12
N THR A 612 -6.61 -21.70 10.28
CA THR A 612 -6.52 -20.24 10.33
C THR A 612 -5.06 -19.82 10.31
N GLY A 613 -4.69 -19.06 9.29
CA GLY A 613 -3.44 -18.32 9.22
C GLY A 613 -3.50 -17.01 10.02
N HIS A 614 -2.98 -15.93 9.46
CA HIS A 614 -2.96 -14.62 10.12
C HIS A 614 -4.33 -13.95 10.11
N ILE A 615 -4.69 -13.27 11.21
CA ILE A 615 -5.85 -12.38 11.31
C ILE A 615 -5.36 -10.96 11.60
N TRP A 616 -5.56 -10.05 10.64
CA TRP A 616 -5.19 -8.64 10.79
C TRP A 616 -6.34 -7.83 11.40
N VAL A 617 -5.99 -6.98 12.37
CA VAL A 617 -6.93 -6.07 13.03
C VAL A 617 -6.63 -4.65 12.58
N TRP A 618 -7.50 -4.10 11.72
CA TRP A 618 -7.35 -2.76 11.16
C TRP A 618 -8.20 -1.67 11.84
N ASP A 619 -9.18 -2.05 12.66
CA ASP A 619 -9.93 -1.07 13.44
C ASP A 619 -9.00 -0.01 14.05
N PRO A 620 -9.39 1.27 14.08
CA PRO A 620 -8.63 2.29 14.80
C PRO A 620 -8.32 1.84 16.23
N SER A 621 -7.15 2.22 16.74
CA SER A 621 -6.63 1.73 18.04
C SER A 621 -7.59 1.92 19.21
N SER A 622 -8.52 2.86 19.13
CA SER A 622 -9.56 3.08 20.14
C SER A 622 -10.49 1.87 20.36
N SER A 623 -10.81 1.13 19.32
CA SER A 623 -11.60 -0.12 19.34
C SER A 623 -10.73 -1.34 19.08
N GLY A 624 -9.75 -1.21 18.19
CA GLY A 624 -8.88 -2.29 17.71
C GLY A 624 -8.08 -2.96 18.81
N VAL A 625 -7.59 -2.23 19.81
CA VAL A 625 -6.89 -2.78 20.99
C VAL A 625 -7.72 -3.87 21.68
N LYS A 626 -9.00 -3.59 21.94
CA LYS A 626 -9.91 -4.53 22.58
C LYS A 626 -10.20 -5.73 21.67
N ASN A 627 -10.47 -5.46 20.40
CA ASN A 627 -10.78 -6.50 19.40
C ASN A 627 -9.59 -7.45 19.22
N ALA A 628 -8.39 -6.95 19.03
CA ALA A 628 -7.19 -7.75 18.91
C ALA A 628 -6.88 -8.58 20.17
N ALA A 629 -7.06 -7.99 21.36
CA ALA A 629 -6.89 -8.73 22.62
C ALA A 629 -7.89 -9.87 22.76
N LEU A 630 -9.13 -9.68 22.30
CA LEU A 630 -10.16 -10.71 22.34
C LEU A 630 -9.85 -11.82 21.32
N LEU A 631 -9.47 -11.50 20.09
CA LEU A 631 -9.05 -12.46 19.06
C LEU A 631 -7.89 -13.34 19.55
N ALA A 632 -6.81 -12.73 20.00
CA ALA A 632 -5.65 -13.44 20.51
C ALA A 632 -6.01 -14.33 21.72
N SER A 633 -6.92 -13.86 22.59
CA SER A 633 -7.43 -14.66 23.72
C SER A 633 -8.26 -15.86 23.29
N LYS A 634 -8.78 -15.86 22.06
CA LYS A 634 -9.50 -16.98 21.42
C LYS A 634 -8.58 -17.91 20.62
N ASN A 635 -7.29 -17.70 20.68
CA ASN A 635 -6.22 -18.42 19.97
C ASN A 635 -6.10 -18.11 18.46
N TYR A 636 -6.61 -16.98 17.99
CA TYR A 636 -6.33 -16.55 16.63
C TYR A 636 -4.93 -15.92 16.55
N PRO A 637 -4.11 -16.30 15.53
CA PRO A 637 -2.84 -15.64 15.25
C PRO A 637 -3.10 -14.19 14.80
N THR A 638 -2.88 -13.22 15.67
CA THR A 638 -3.35 -11.84 15.53
C THR A 638 -2.21 -10.89 15.18
N VAL A 639 -2.38 -10.12 14.12
CA VAL A 639 -1.48 -9.05 13.67
C VAL A 639 -2.17 -7.70 13.86
N LEU A 640 -1.43 -6.71 14.38
CA LEU A 640 -1.95 -5.38 14.68
C LEU A 640 -1.66 -4.44 13.51
N ALA A 641 -2.70 -4.05 12.78
CA ALA A 641 -2.64 -3.14 11.63
C ALA A 641 -3.56 -1.92 11.82
N PHE A 642 -3.58 -1.33 13.04
CA PHE A 642 -4.52 -0.26 13.40
C PHE A 642 -4.45 0.93 12.45
N ALA A 643 -5.55 1.24 11.76
CA ALA A 643 -5.58 2.23 10.70
C ALA A 643 -5.08 3.61 11.14
N ASP A 644 -5.44 4.07 12.34
CA ASP A 644 -4.99 5.36 12.89
C ASP A 644 -3.51 5.39 13.30
N LYS A 645 -2.78 4.26 13.20
CA LYS A 645 -1.37 4.15 13.58
C LYS A 645 -0.47 3.76 12.42
N THR A 646 -0.89 2.77 11.63
CA THR A 646 0.02 2.09 10.71
C THR A 646 -0.46 2.07 9.25
N TYR A 647 -1.54 2.77 8.90
CA TYR A 647 -1.91 3.00 7.51
C TYR A 647 -1.06 4.15 6.94
N PHE A 648 -0.16 3.82 6.05
CA PHE A 648 0.84 4.75 5.53
C PHE A 648 0.34 5.55 4.33
N ASP A 649 -0.75 5.16 3.71
CA ASP A 649 -1.52 5.95 2.74
C ASP A 649 -2.22 7.17 3.35
N LEU A 650 -2.32 7.25 4.69
CA LEU A 650 -2.86 8.42 5.38
C LEU A 650 -1.87 9.59 5.38
N ALA A 651 -2.40 10.81 5.29
CA ALA A 651 -1.63 12.03 5.21
C ALA A 651 -0.74 12.28 6.44
N TYR A 652 0.50 12.72 6.23
CA TYR A 652 1.42 13.08 7.31
C TYR A 652 0.93 14.24 8.16
N THR A 653 0.22 15.17 7.53
CA THR A 653 -0.22 16.43 8.17
C THR A 653 -1.61 16.82 7.67
N PRO A 654 -2.35 17.66 8.39
CA PRO A 654 -3.65 18.15 7.97
C PRO A 654 -3.57 19.23 6.86
N SER A 655 -2.43 19.42 6.22
CA SER A 655 -2.26 20.39 5.14
C SER A 655 -3.07 19.99 3.92
N MET A 656 -3.72 20.97 3.28
CA MET A 656 -4.41 20.76 1.99
C MET A 656 -3.46 20.35 0.86
N TYR A 657 -2.17 20.65 0.97
CA TYR A 657 -1.12 20.27 0.02
C TYR A 657 -0.40 18.97 0.35
N GLU A 658 -0.86 18.25 1.39
CA GLU A 658 -0.28 16.96 1.74
C GLU A 658 -0.97 15.82 0.99
N TYR A 659 -0.18 14.83 0.58
CA TYR A 659 -0.70 13.59 0.01
C TYR A 659 -1.23 12.65 1.08
N GLY A 660 -2.19 11.82 0.70
CA GLY A 660 -2.74 10.75 1.54
C GLY A 660 -4.17 11.02 2.01
N PHE A 661 -4.83 9.96 2.42
CA PHE A 661 -6.16 10.04 3.00
C PHE A 661 -6.10 10.54 4.46
N VAL A 662 -7.27 10.91 5.01
CA VAL A 662 -7.39 11.44 6.39
C VAL A 662 -8.53 10.79 7.19
N TRP A 663 -9.16 9.75 6.65
CA TRP A 663 -10.36 9.16 7.23
C TRP A 663 -10.15 8.53 8.61
N ALA A 664 -8.96 7.97 8.90
CA ALA A 664 -8.64 7.38 10.20
C ALA A 664 -7.78 8.30 11.10
N GLY A 665 -7.21 9.38 10.56
CA GLY A 665 -6.38 10.31 11.33
C GLY A 665 -5.77 11.42 10.49
N ASN A 666 -5.67 12.62 11.07
CA ASN A 666 -5.17 13.82 10.38
C ASN A 666 -3.64 14.01 10.48
N ASN A 667 -2.94 13.16 11.21
CA ASN A 667 -1.51 13.22 11.44
C ASN A 667 -0.94 11.80 11.51
N SER A 668 -0.66 11.21 10.37
CA SER A 668 -0.13 9.84 10.26
C SER A 668 1.36 9.84 9.92
N GLY A 669 2.19 10.47 10.77
CA GLY A 669 3.64 10.55 10.59
C GLY A 669 4.41 9.42 11.27
N THR A 670 5.74 9.55 11.24
CA THR A 670 6.67 8.57 11.84
C THR A 670 6.47 8.42 13.36
N TYR A 671 6.17 9.52 14.06
CA TYR A 671 5.80 9.47 15.48
C TYR A 671 4.53 8.62 15.69
N THR A 672 3.53 8.77 14.83
CA THR A 672 2.27 8.01 14.92
C THR A 672 2.53 6.51 14.72
N ALA A 673 3.31 6.15 13.70
CA ALA A 673 3.73 4.77 13.45
C ALA A 673 4.53 4.19 14.64
N LEU A 674 5.48 4.95 15.18
CA LEU A 674 6.21 4.57 16.40
C LEU A 674 5.29 4.38 17.60
N SER A 675 4.26 5.24 17.74
CA SER A 675 3.30 5.16 18.85
C SER A 675 2.43 3.90 18.83
N SER A 676 2.41 3.13 17.74
CA SER A 676 1.77 1.81 17.67
C SER A 676 2.27 0.85 18.76
N ILE A 677 3.49 1.07 19.28
CA ILE A 677 4.04 0.34 20.43
C ILE A 677 3.16 0.47 21.68
N VAL A 678 2.55 1.64 21.89
CA VAL A 678 1.66 1.88 23.05
C VAL A 678 0.40 1.06 22.91
N SER A 679 -0.22 1.06 21.72
CA SER A 679 -1.40 0.27 21.42
C SER A 679 -1.10 -1.23 21.51
N ALA A 680 0.07 -1.67 21.03
CA ALA A 680 0.52 -3.06 21.16
C ALA A 680 0.71 -3.47 22.63
N ASN A 681 1.32 -2.62 23.46
CA ASN A 681 1.46 -2.87 24.91
C ASN A 681 0.10 -3.00 25.59
N GLN A 682 -0.85 -2.12 25.25
CA GLN A 682 -2.21 -2.18 25.78
C GLN A 682 -2.92 -3.47 25.34
N THR A 683 -2.79 -3.87 24.07
CA THR A 683 -3.36 -5.12 23.56
C THR A 683 -2.79 -6.32 24.31
N ILE A 684 -1.46 -6.42 24.44
CA ILE A 684 -0.79 -7.51 25.14
C ILE A 684 -1.24 -7.58 26.61
N SER A 685 -1.36 -6.43 27.28
CA SER A 685 -1.80 -6.39 28.70
C SER A 685 -3.23 -6.88 28.92
N GLN A 686 -4.07 -6.79 27.91
CA GLN A 686 -5.48 -7.24 27.95
C GLN A 686 -5.67 -8.68 27.42
N THR A 687 -4.63 -9.27 26.83
CA THR A 687 -4.70 -10.58 26.18
C THR A 687 -4.34 -11.70 27.17
N LYS A 688 -5.16 -12.74 27.23
CA LYS A 688 -4.86 -13.95 28.02
C LYS A 688 -3.76 -14.80 27.41
N ASN A 689 -3.70 -14.88 26.08
CA ASN A 689 -2.77 -15.69 25.29
C ASN A 689 -1.85 -14.78 24.49
N GLN A 690 -0.91 -14.11 25.17
CA GLN A 690 -0.06 -13.05 24.61
C GLN A 690 0.78 -13.53 23.41
N GLN A 691 1.14 -14.82 23.36
CA GLN A 691 1.90 -15.43 22.27
C GLN A 691 1.17 -15.40 20.93
N ASN A 692 -0.15 -15.16 20.93
CA ASN A 692 -0.96 -15.05 19.72
C ASN A 692 -0.99 -13.64 19.14
N ILE A 693 -0.44 -12.63 19.84
CA ILE A 693 -0.11 -11.33 19.26
C ILE A 693 1.21 -11.51 18.53
N LEU A 694 1.15 -11.67 17.22
CA LEU A 694 2.32 -12.01 16.41
C LEU A 694 3.20 -10.80 16.12
N GLY A 695 2.59 -9.62 15.91
CA GLY A 695 3.35 -8.42 15.58
C GLY A 695 2.52 -7.27 15.02
N LEU A 696 3.20 -6.45 14.23
CA LEU A 696 2.68 -5.21 13.65
C LEU A 696 2.78 -5.25 12.13
N GLU A 697 1.80 -4.64 11.45
CA GLU A 697 1.83 -4.40 10.02
C GLU A 697 1.51 -2.94 9.69
N GLY A 698 2.23 -2.40 8.70
CA GLY A 698 1.90 -1.14 8.05
C GLY A 698 1.24 -1.38 6.71
N ALA A 699 0.23 -0.60 6.34
CA ALA A 699 -0.46 -0.75 5.08
C ALA A 699 -0.17 0.43 4.13
N LEU A 700 0.10 0.12 2.86
CA LEU A 700 0.27 1.04 1.75
C LEU A 700 -0.85 0.77 0.74
N TRP A 701 -2.06 1.27 1.05
CA TRP A 701 -3.17 1.27 0.11
C TRP A 701 -2.89 2.24 -1.03
N SER A 702 -3.20 1.83 -2.26
CA SER A 702 -2.66 2.51 -3.44
C SER A 702 -3.66 3.27 -4.29
N GLU A 703 -4.85 3.58 -3.76
CA GLU A 703 -5.86 4.37 -4.46
C GLU A 703 -5.31 5.75 -4.88
N ASN A 704 -4.40 6.29 -4.11
CA ASN A 704 -3.75 7.58 -4.37
C ASN A 704 -2.22 7.50 -4.52
N LEU A 705 -1.65 6.30 -4.65
CA LEU A 705 -0.23 6.09 -4.90
C LEU A 705 0.01 5.83 -6.39
N ALA A 706 0.38 6.87 -7.14
CA ALA A 706 0.44 6.81 -8.60
C ALA A 706 1.85 6.60 -9.18
N SER A 707 2.87 6.44 -8.34
CA SER A 707 4.27 6.27 -8.77
C SER A 707 5.14 5.74 -7.65
N THR A 708 6.33 5.25 -7.99
CA THR A 708 7.37 4.86 -7.05
C THR A 708 7.77 5.99 -6.09
N ASP A 709 7.90 7.22 -6.61
CA ASP A 709 8.20 8.37 -5.75
C ASP A 709 7.09 8.64 -4.73
N HIS A 710 5.82 8.49 -5.13
CA HIS A 710 4.68 8.58 -4.21
C HIS A 710 4.71 7.46 -3.17
N LEU A 711 4.96 6.23 -3.60
CA LEU A 711 5.06 5.07 -2.71
C LEU A 711 6.09 5.34 -1.60
N PHE A 712 7.30 5.73 -1.97
CA PHE A 712 8.36 5.98 -0.97
C PHE A 712 8.17 7.28 -0.19
N TYR A 713 7.54 8.31 -0.76
CA TYR A 713 7.13 9.49 0.00
C TYR A 713 6.16 9.11 1.13
N MET A 714 5.19 8.23 0.87
CA MET A 714 4.23 7.80 1.88
C MET A 714 4.80 6.75 2.84
N ALA A 715 5.63 5.84 2.34
CA ALA A 715 6.26 4.81 3.16
C ALA A 715 7.32 5.37 4.13
N LEU A 716 8.14 6.33 3.67
CA LEU A 716 9.29 6.83 4.44
C LEU A 716 9.12 8.30 4.85
N PRO A 717 9.40 8.60 6.13
CA PRO A 717 10.01 7.75 7.15
C PRO A 717 9.06 6.92 8.03
N LYS A 718 7.74 6.88 7.82
CA LYS A 718 6.76 6.14 8.66
C LYS A 718 7.15 4.69 8.94
N LEU A 719 7.60 3.97 7.89
CA LEU A 719 8.04 2.58 7.96
C LEU A 719 9.13 2.37 9.03
N THR A 720 10.01 3.36 9.23
CA THR A 720 11.05 3.27 10.26
C THR A 720 10.48 3.33 11.67
N GLY A 721 9.41 4.09 11.89
CA GLY A 721 8.67 4.12 13.16
C GLY A 721 8.02 2.78 13.48
N LEU A 722 7.42 2.14 12.48
CA LEU A 722 6.87 0.78 12.60
C LEU A 722 7.99 -0.23 12.89
N ALA A 723 9.09 -0.17 12.14
CA ALA A 723 10.22 -1.07 12.31
C ALA A 723 10.81 -0.99 13.73
N GLU A 724 10.97 0.21 14.26
CA GLU A 724 11.39 0.46 15.64
C GLU A 724 10.40 -0.16 16.64
N ALA A 725 9.08 0.07 16.45
CA ALA A 725 8.03 -0.47 17.32
C ALA A 725 7.95 -2.00 17.30
N ALA A 726 8.18 -2.60 16.13
CA ALA A 726 8.06 -4.04 15.95
C ALA A 726 9.33 -4.82 16.33
N TRP A 727 10.51 -4.21 16.14
CA TRP A 727 11.79 -4.86 16.41
C TRP A 727 12.27 -4.66 17.85
N SER A 728 12.31 -3.41 18.37
CA SER A 728 13.07 -3.08 19.56
C SER A 728 12.37 -3.51 20.87
N PRO A 729 12.91 -4.47 21.65
CA PRO A 729 12.29 -4.93 22.91
C PRO A 729 12.31 -3.90 24.03
N GLN A 730 13.17 -2.88 23.97
CA GLN A 730 13.32 -1.85 25.00
C GLN A 730 12.02 -1.08 25.28
N HIS A 731 11.11 -1.03 24.32
CA HIS A 731 9.81 -0.37 24.47
C HIS A 731 8.82 -1.09 25.39
N THR A 732 9.12 -2.31 25.84
CA THR A 732 8.25 -3.05 26.76
C THR A 732 8.15 -2.44 28.15
N THR A 733 9.14 -1.64 28.54
CA THR A 733 9.25 -0.99 29.87
C THR A 733 8.92 0.50 29.86
N ALA A 734 8.66 1.09 28.70
CA ALA A 734 8.25 2.49 28.61
C ALA A 734 6.99 2.72 29.44
N LYS A 735 6.99 3.73 30.30
CA LYS A 735 5.78 4.23 30.96
C LYS A 735 4.72 4.41 29.89
N ALA A 736 3.52 4.01 30.16
CA ALA A 736 2.43 3.72 29.21
C ALA A 736 2.19 4.73 28.07
N ASN A 737 2.84 5.88 28.04
CA ASN A 737 2.63 6.95 27.05
C ASN A 737 3.91 7.64 26.57
N GLN A 738 5.10 7.11 26.80
CA GLN A 738 6.34 7.73 26.34
C GLN A 738 7.04 6.86 25.31
N VAL A 739 7.15 7.38 24.09
CA VAL A 739 7.90 6.73 22.99
C VAL A 739 9.27 7.41 22.82
N ASN A 740 10.21 6.68 22.27
CA ASN A 740 11.60 7.10 22.09
C ASN A 740 11.79 7.93 20.81
N TRP A 741 10.88 8.90 20.58
CA TRP A 741 10.84 9.68 19.35
C TRP A 741 12.10 10.48 19.07
N GLN A 742 12.62 11.19 20.06
CA GLN A 742 13.86 11.98 19.91
C GLN A 742 15.06 11.11 19.52
N SER A 743 15.15 9.92 20.10
CA SER A 743 16.20 8.96 19.78
C SER A 743 16.05 8.42 18.36
N LEU A 744 14.85 8.00 17.93
CA LEU A 744 14.62 7.59 16.55
C LEU A 744 14.92 8.73 15.57
N ALA A 745 14.43 9.95 15.84
CA ALA A 745 14.68 11.11 15.00
C ALA A 745 16.19 11.41 14.84
N ASN A 746 16.97 11.28 15.92
CA ASN A 746 18.44 11.41 15.88
C ASN A 746 19.06 10.37 14.93
N ARG A 747 18.61 9.13 14.96
CA ARG A 747 19.11 8.05 14.09
C ARG A 747 18.66 8.20 12.63
N LEU A 748 17.46 8.71 12.39
CA LEU A 748 16.97 9.00 11.04
C LEU A 748 17.76 10.14 10.38
N GLY A 749 18.15 11.15 11.16
CA GLY A 749 19.04 12.23 10.76
C GLY A 749 18.35 13.40 10.07
N CYS A 750 19.08 14.52 10.00
CA CYS A 750 18.69 15.76 9.35
C CYS A 750 19.58 15.99 8.11
N GLY A 751 19.36 15.28 7.00
CA GLY A 751 20.19 15.40 5.80
C GLY A 751 21.21 14.26 5.65
N SER A 752 22.50 14.55 5.38
CA SER A 752 23.48 13.56 4.90
C SER A 752 23.93 12.50 5.94
N ASN A 753 23.56 12.63 7.21
CA ASN A 753 24.06 11.79 8.29
C ASN A 753 22.94 11.09 9.03
N GLY A 754 22.46 9.96 8.57
CA GLY A 754 21.44 9.17 9.23
C GLY A 754 20.91 8.04 8.39
N PHE A 755 19.94 7.31 8.93
CA PHE A 755 19.39 6.13 8.28
C PHE A 755 18.64 6.45 6.97
N LEU A 756 17.97 7.62 6.88
CA LEU A 756 17.29 8.01 5.64
C LEU A 756 18.29 8.27 4.50
N SER A 757 19.42 8.93 4.79
CA SER A 757 20.46 9.11 3.78
C SER A 757 21.18 7.81 3.43
N TYR A 758 21.28 6.88 4.38
CA TYR A 758 21.77 5.52 4.12
C TYR A 758 20.85 4.80 3.11
N LEU A 759 19.54 4.79 3.32
CA LEU A 759 18.59 4.18 2.38
C LEU A 759 18.66 4.82 0.99
N ASN A 760 18.72 6.15 0.93
CA ASN A 760 18.81 6.84 -0.36
C ASN A 760 20.13 6.51 -1.09
N SER A 761 21.24 6.44 -0.37
CA SER A 761 22.54 6.16 -1.00
C SER A 761 22.66 4.75 -1.57
N LEU A 762 21.93 3.77 -0.99
CA LEU A 762 21.96 2.39 -1.44
C LEU A 762 20.93 2.09 -2.53
N TYR A 763 19.74 2.66 -2.39
CA TYR A 763 18.59 2.26 -3.20
C TYR A 763 18.05 3.39 -4.10
N GLN A 764 18.65 4.57 -4.05
CA GLN A 764 18.29 5.74 -4.86
C GLN A 764 16.81 6.15 -4.74
N ILE A 765 16.24 5.98 -3.55
CA ILE A 765 14.85 6.32 -3.24
C ILE A 765 14.74 7.69 -2.61
N ASN A 766 13.70 8.42 -3.00
CA ASN A 766 13.30 9.65 -2.32
C ASN A 766 12.34 9.34 -1.17
N TYR A 767 12.36 10.20 -0.15
CA TYR A 767 11.51 10.07 1.03
C TYR A 767 10.90 11.44 1.37
N ARG A 768 9.86 11.47 2.17
CA ARG A 768 9.29 12.74 2.63
C ARG A 768 10.35 13.57 3.38
N GLY A 769 10.56 14.79 2.91
CA GLY A 769 11.59 15.67 3.47
C GLY A 769 12.97 15.58 2.80
N TYR A 770 13.15 14.69 1.80
CA TYR A 770 14.39 14.62 1.04
C TYR A 770 14.79 15.99 0.45
N PRO A 771 16.05 16.41 0.45
CA PRO A 771 17.23 15.71 1.03
C PRO A 771 17.47 16.02 2.52
N ASN A 772 16.58 16.77 3.18
CA ASN A 772 16.77 17.30 4.53
C ASN A 772 16.36 16.34 5.68
N GLY A 773 16.13 15.07 5.37
CA GLY A 773 15.84 14.05 6.37
C GLY A 773 14.51 14.27 7.09
N ILE A 774 14.52 14.13 8.43
CA ILE A 774 13.33 14.18 9.28
C ILE A 774 12.82 15.60 9.59
N HIS A 775 13.41 16.65 9.02
CA HIS A 775 13.14 18.06 9.38
C HIS A 775 11.65 18.45 9.34
N LYS A 776 10.84 17.82 8.52
CA LYS A 776 9.38 18.09 8.44
C LYS A 776 8.56 17.50 9.58
N GLU A 777 9.15 16.67 10.44
CA GLU A 777 8.46 15.98 11.52
C GLU A 777 9.01 16.32 12.92
N ILE A 778 10.00 17.20 13.01
CA ILE A 778 10.61 17.67 14.25
C ILE A 778 10.62 19.21 14.30
N PRO A 779 10.76 19.85 15.48
CA PRO A 779 10.87 21.31 15.57
C PRO A 779 12.03 21.85 14.72
N ASP A 780 11.80 22.98 14.05
CA ASP A 780 12.74 23.56 13.07
C ASP A 780 14.14 23.80 13.63
N GLU A 781 14.24 24.15 14.92
CA GLU A 781 15.49 24.46 15.61
C GLU A 781 16.36 23.23 15.94
N ILE A 782 15.83 22.01 15.77
CA ILE A 782 16.49 20.77 16.20
C ILE A 782 17.55 20.30 15.21
N CYS A 783 17.34 20.51 13.89
CA CYS A 783 18.32 20.14 12.89
C CYS A 783 19.50 21.12 12.89
N SER A 784 20.68 20.64 13.20
CA SER A 784 21.91 21.43 13.10
C SER A 784 22.36 21.65 11.66
N LYS A 785 23.25 22.63 11.44
CA LYS A 785 23.89 22.87 10.13
C LYS A 785 24.69 21.67 9.61
N ASN A 786 25.08 20.75 10.49
CA ASN A 786 25.83 19.53 10.15
C ASN A 786 24.92 18.32 9.90
N GLY A 787 23.60 18.52 9.78
CA GLY A 787 22.65 17.44 9.57
C GLY A 787 22.42 16.52 10.77
N VAL A 788 22.74 16.98 11.97
CA VAL A 788 22.59 16.22 13.22
C VAL A 788 21.42 16.76 14.02
N VAL A 789 20.66 15.88 14.67
CA VAL A 789 19.62 16.28 15.63
C VAL A 789 20.32 16.80 16.90
N THR A 790 20.07 18.04 17.26
CA THR A 790 20.62 18.63 18.50
C THR A 790 19.66 18.34 19.67
N ALA A 791 20.21 17.87 20.80
CA ALA A 791 19.42 17.74 22.01
C ALA A 791 18.89 19.13 22.44
N ASN A 792 17.60 19.19 22.83
CA ASN A 792 17.06 20.40 23.44
C ASN A 792 17.88 20.75 24.67
N LEU A 793 18.73 21.75 24.58
CA LEU A 793 19.23 22.44 25.74
C LEU A 793 18.02 23.16 26.36
N LYS A 794 17.40 22.54 27.37
CA LYS A 794 16.43 23.23 28.20
C LYS A 794 17.09 24.51 28.68
N LYS A 795 16.65 25.66 28.17
CA LYS A 795 16.86 26.94 28.87
C LYS A 795 15.92 27.02 30.04
#